data_c764e80c76682bab0e0b7280624205ce
#
_entry.id   c764e80c76682bab0e0b7280624205ce
#
_cell.length_a   1.000
_cell.length_b   1.000
_cell.length_c   1.000
_cell.angle_alpha   90.00
_cell.angle_beta   90.00
_cell.angle_gamma   90.00
#
_symmetry.space_group_name_H-M   'P 1'
#
loop_
_entity.id
_entity.type
_entity.pdbx_description
1 polymer ?
#
loop_
_entity_poly.entity_id
_entity_poly.type
_entity_poly.pdbx_seq_one_letter_code
_entity_poly.pdbx_strand_id
1 'polypeptide(L)'
;MNKKRNIIIGSIVCVLLMTVVFFVFNHGKSNEQVVTEYFELLKKKDYKQMYQMLDQKTVYTPTQKYFIEKHKEIYDVINPSNIQVKVIDEKDNMVQYQISMDTVAGKVKYKNKIEIKNEQIKFNKQLIFDEFSDKNKVKVITTQPYRGYILDRNGKYLAKQGNAYSFGLVRGKLNGENDYAQIAKYLETDVEAIQKKMSASWIKDDSFVPIKNVSEQVKNQLIQQGILNIKGVKINTISTRVYPYDKITSHIIGYVQNVNSEDLKKHKSEGYTSSSVIGRSGIEATYEKQLRGEVGGKIVIVDENNNIIKTVAQKEAKDGKDIRLTIDIDLQQSLYNEYQNDKSASVALNPKTGEVLALVSTPSYSNNDFVLGLSTDKWNALNNDSNQPLMSRYKQTYTPGSTMKPITAAIGLETKTIDPDKDLGAKDKWQKDSSWGSYYVTTLHAPSPNNLKNAITYSDNVYFARNALNIGKDNLFKYYKNLKIGKKIPFELSLNRSQYINKNQKANDQLIGDSGYGQGQILMNPLQLASIYSAFVNNGSIYRPHLVEQGEQMWIQRVFSDKTVKTIKEDLINVIADEKGTGHAIYHDSIALAGKTGTAEIKQSQSDTTGTELGWFTVMTTDSKQPLLITTMVEDVKDRGGSGYVVEHTKTPLDLYLSK
;
A
#
# COMPACT_ATOMS: atom_id res chain seq x y z
N MET A 1 -15.83 63.43 -15.12
CA MET A 1 -17.19 62.96 -14.75
C MET A 1 -17.26 61.63 -14.00
N ASN A 2 -16.22 60.79 -14.00
CA ASN A 2 -16.29 59.44 -13.37
C ASN A 2 -16.02 59.38 -11.83
N LYS A 3 -15.38 60.38 -11.23
CA LYS A 3 -15.12 60.39 -9.77
C LYS A 3 -16.34 60.66 -8.88
N LYS A 4 -17.27 61.51 -9.37
CA LYS A 4 -18.51 61.82 -8.62
C LYS A 4 -19.56 60.70 -8.68
N ARG A 5 -19.53 59.85 -9.73
CA ARG A 5 -20.45 58.70 -9.89
C ARG A 5 -20.08 57.52 -8.93
N ASN A 6 -18.78 57.32 -8.67
CA ASN A 6 -18.32 56.27 -7.77
C ASN A 6 -18.52 56.63 -6.29
N ILE A 7 -18.52 57.91 -5.94
CA ILE A 7 -18.83 58.38 -4.58
C ILE A 7 -20.31 58.18 -4.25
N ILE A 8 -21.19 58.44 -5.20
CA ILE A 8 -22.65 58.30 -5.04
C ILE A 8 -23.03 56.82 -4.92
N ILE A 9 -22.41 55.94 -5.70
CA ILE A 9 -22.64 54.49 -5.61
C ILE A 9 -22.11 53.90 -4.30
N GLY A 10 -20.94 54.36 -3.83
CA GLY A 10 -20.37 53.95 -2.52
C GLY A 10 -21.26 54.43 -1.35
N SER A 11 -21.83 55.62 -1.42
CA SER A 11 -22.73 56.13 -0.40
C SER A 11 -24.07 55.40 -0.36
N ILE A 12 -24.62 55.00 -1.50
CA ILE A 12 -25.88 54.23 -1.57
C ILE A 12 -25.66 52.79 -1.03
N VAL A 13 -24.53 52.17 -1.31
CA VAL A 13 -24.18 50.82 -0.78
C VAL A 13 -23.95 50.90 0.74
N CYS A 14 -23.29 51.94 1.25
CA CYS A 14 -23.13 52.12 2.69
C CYS A 14 -24.47 52.42 3.41
N VAL A 15 -25.37 53.19 2.78
CA VAL A 15 -26.69 53.44 3.35
C VAL A 15 -27.55 52.20 3.30
N LEU A 16 -27.50 51.40 2.23
CA LEU A 16 -28.17 50.10 2.15
C LEU A 16 -27.60 49.08 3.15
N LEU A 17 -26.29 49.06 3.37
CA LEU A 17 -25.66 48.25 4.41
C LEU A 17 -26.03 48.74 5.80
N MET A 18 -26.05 50.02 6.06
CA MET A 18 -26.51 50.57 7.32
C MET A 18 -28.00 50.37 7.56
N THR A 19 -28.85 50.43 6.54
CA THR A 19 -30.28 50.14 6.71
C THR A 19 -30.50 48.64 6.94
N VAL A 20 -29.76 47.75 6.29
CA VAL A 20 -29.82 46.31 6.56
C VAL A 20 -29.32 45.99 7.96
N VAL A 21 -28.22 46.60 8.39
CA VAL A 21 -27.70 46.49 9.78
C VAL A 21 -28.69 47.07 10.78
N PHE A 22 -29.31 48.22 10.48
CA PHE A 22 -30.29 48.85 11.38
C PHE A 22 -31.60 48.06 11.43
N PHE A 23 -32.03 47.40 10.34
CA PHE A 23 -33.19 46.50 10.34
C PHE A 23 -32.93 45.19 11.11
N VAL A 24 -31.71 44.66 11.08
CA VAL A 24 -31.32 43.46 11.83
C VAL A 24 -31.19 43.77 13.32
N PHE A 25 -30.80 45.02 13.70
CA PHE A 25 -30.70 45.42 15.14
C PHE A 25 -32.04 45.85 15.75
N ASN A 26 -33.08 46.09 14.95
CA ASN A 26 -34.36 46.59 15.48
C ASN A 26 -35.49 45.57 15.46
N HIS A 27 -35.27 44.37 14.89
CA HIS A 27 -36.19 43.26 14.98
C HIS A 27 -35.47 42.12 15.69
N GLY A 28 -35.96 41.71 16.86
CA GLY A 28 -35.44 40.56 17.61
C GLY A 28 -35.36 39.32 16.70
N LYS A 29 -34.56 38.33 17.11
CA LYS A 29 -34.42 37.07 16.37
C LYS A 29 -35.77 36.40 16.19
N SER A 30 -36.07 35.90 14.97
CA SER A 30 -37.21 35.02 14.79
C SER A 30 -37.02 33.70 15.58
N ASN A 31 -38.11 33.03 15.94
CA ASN A 31 -38.03 31.74 16.64
C ASN A 31 -37.25 30.70 15.84
N GLU A 32 -37.35 30.69 14.50
CA GLU A 32 -36.54 29.87 13.61
C GLU A 32 -35.04 30.16 13.74
N GLN A 33 -34.65 31.44 13.83
CA GLN A 33 -33.25 31.82 14.04
C GLN A 33 -32.73 31.35 15.40
N VAL A 34 -33.54 31.45 16.47
CA VAL A 34 -33.18 30.98 17.81
C VAL A 34 -32.98 29.47 17.82
N VAL A 35 -33.86 28.69 17.20
CA VAL A 35 -33.72 27.23 17.09
C VAL A 35 -32.45 26.87 16.29
N THR A 36 -32.23 27.53 15.17
CA THR A 36 -31.05 27.28 14.31
C THR A 36 -29.76 27.58 15.08
N GLU A 37 -29.67 28.69 15.76
CA GLU A 37 -28.52 29.07 16.58
C GLU A 37 -28.24 28.06 17.68
N TYR A 38 -29.27 27.62 18.40
CA TYR A 38 -29.14 26.60 19.46
C TYR A 38 -28.51 25.31 18.94
N PHE A 39 -28.93 24.83 17.77
CA PHE A 39 -28.38 23.60 17.19
C PHE A 39 -27.03 23.82 16.47
N GLU A 40 -26.71 25.03 16.02
CA GLU A 40 -25.35 25.37 15.57
C GLU A 40 -24.34 25.33 16.74
N LEU A 41 -24.76 25.73 17.94
CA LEU A 41 -23.94 25.58 19.15
C LEU A 41 -23.76 24.11 19.53
N LEU A 42 -24.80 23.27 19.35
CA LEU A 42 -24.69 21.82 19.53
C LEU A 42 -23.64 21.20 18.58
N LYS A 43 -23.62 21.61 17.32
CA LYS A 43 -22.59 21.19 16.35
C LYS A 43 -21.17 21.53 16.81
N LYS A 44 -21.01 22.70 17.44
CA LYS A 44 -19.74 23.19 18.00
C LYS A 44 -19.42 22.59 19.36
N LYS A 45 -20.34 21.82 19.96
CA LYS A 45 -20.27 21.33 21.34
C LYS A 45 -20.12 22.45 22.36
N ASP A 46 -20.63 23.66 22.06
CA ASP A 46 -20.61 24.79 22.97
C ASP A 46 -21.86 24.78 23.89
N TYR A 47 -21.89 23.79 24.78
CA TYR A 47 -22.99 23.59 25.70
C TYR A 47 -23.17 24.74 26.69
N LYS A 48 -22.11 25.54 26.91
CA LYS A 48 -22.17 26.71 27.79
C LYS A 48 -23.00 27.82 27.16
N GLN A 49 -22.79 28.12 25.88
CA GLN A 49 -23.60 29.11 25.18
C GLN A 49 -25.01 28.59 24.93
N MET A 50 -25.21 27.28 24.67
CA MET A 50 -26.54 26.69 24.60
C MET A 50 -27.32 26.89 25.88
N TYR A 51 -26.69 26.72 27.05
CA TYR A 51 -27.31 26.97 28.34
C TYR A 51 -27.73 28.44 28.53
N GLN A 52 -26.93 29.40 28.04
CA GLN A 52 -27.25 30.84 28.12
C GLN A 52 -28.50 31.23 27.31
N MET A 53 -28.87 30.42 26.29
CA MET A 53 -30.09 30.64 25.52
C MET A 53 -31.36 30.15 26.22
N LEU A 54 -31.24 29.49 27.37
CA LEU A 54 -32.40 29.03 28.16
C LEU A 54 -32.98 30.15 28.99
N ASP A 55 -34.29 30.11 29.22
CA ASP A 55 -34.99 30.98 30.18
C ASP A 55 -34.56 30.62 31.62
N GLN A 56 -33.68 31.44 32.20
CA GLN A 56 -33.12 31.26 33.54
C GLN A 56 -34.11 31.55 34.69
N LYS A 57 -35.29 32.08 34.37
CA LYS A 57 -36.29 32.48 35.39
C LYS A 57 -37.26 31.39 35.73
N THR A 58 -37.25 30.28 35.01
CA THR A 58 -38.17 29.17 35.28
C THR A 58 -37.59 28.15 36.25
N VAL A 59 -38.42 27.64 37.13
CA VAL A 59 -38.07 26.57 38.10
C VAL A 59 -37.71 25.23 37.44
N TYR A 60 -37.96 25.09 36.12
CA TYR A 60 -37.68 23.90 35.35
C TYR A 60 -36.29 23.92 34.71
N THR A 61 -35.60 25.08 34.67
CA THR A 61 -34.25 25.19 34.10
C THR A 61 -33.24 24.55 35.05
N PRO A 62 -32.46 23.57 34.60
CA PRO A 62 -31.50 22.88 35.43
C PRO A 62 -30.31 23.77 35.73
N THR A 63 -29.39 23.33 36.61
CA THR A 63 -28.11 24.00 36.78
C THR A 63 -27.26 23.88 35.53
N GLN A 64 -26.42 24.90 35.27
CA GLN A 64 -25.51 24.88 34.12
C GLN A 64 -24.60 23.63 34.11
N LYS A 65 -24.12 23.22 35.28
CA LYS A 65 -23.30 22.02 35.45
C LYS A 65 -24.04 20.76 34.95
N TYR A 66 -25.26 20.55 35.43
CA TYR A 66 -26.09 19.43 35.01
C TYR A 66 -26.35 19.42 33.51
N PHE A 67 -26.72 20.56 32.92
CA PHE A 67 -26.98 20.69 31.50
C PHE A 67 -25.76 20.31 30.64
N ILE A 68 -24.59 20.83 30.99
CA ILE A 68 -23.35 20.53 30.27
C ILE A 68 -22.94 19.06 30.41
N GLU A 69 -23.04 18.52 31.65
CA GLU A 69 -22.68 17.11 31.88
C GLU A 69 -23.57 16.17 31.10
N LYS A 70 -24.90 16.38 31.08
CA LYS A 70 -25.83 15.53 30.35
C LYS A 70 -25.64 15.60 28.83
N HIS A 71 -25.37 16.77 28.28
CA HIS A 71 -25.02 16.88 26.86
C HIS A 71 -23.71 16.14 26.52
N LYS A 72 -22.69 16.25 27.35
CA LYS A 72 -21.44 15.50 27.18
C LYS A 72 -21.65 14.01 27.28
N GLU A 73 -22.35 13.52 28.30
CA GLU A 73 -22.65 12.10 28.48
C GLU A 73 -23.30 11.47 27.24
N ILE A 74 -24.12 12.22 26.53
CA ILE A 74 -24.83 11.70 25.34
C ILE A 74 -24.02 11.97 24.07
N TYR A 75 -23.70 13.22 23.78
CA TYR A 75 -23.11 13.60 22.48
C TYR A 75 -21.65 13.23 22.31
N ASP A 76 -20.88 13.04 23.41
CA ASP A 76 -19.54 12.48 23.32
C ASP A 76 -19.58 10.95 23.04
N VAL A 77 -20.59 10.25 23.55
CA VAL A 77 -20.80 8.81 23.30
C VAL A 77 -21.32 8.55 21.88
N ILE A 78 -22.37 9.29 21.45
CA ILE A 78 -22.96 9.16 20.12
C ILE A 78 -22.00 9.65 19.03
N ASN A 79 -21.19 10.66 19.34
CA ASN A 79 -20.24 11.36 18.46
C ASN A 79 -20.85 11.67 17.07
N PRO A 80 -21.95 12.44 17.00
CA PRO A 80 -22.68 12.65 15.77
C PRO A 80 -21.92 13.57 14.80
N SER A 81 -22.20 13.39 13.52
CA SER A 81 -21.79 14.27 12.44
C SER A 81 -22.99 14.73 11.63
N ASN A 82 -22.80 15.74 10.75
CA ASN A 82 -23.85 16.25 9.86
C ASN A 82 -25.17 16.55 10.56
N ILE A 83 -25.10 17.16 11.75
CA ILE A 83 -26.30 17.59 12.49
C ILE A 83 -27.02 18.65 11.66
N GLN A 84 -28.29 18.41 11.39
CA GLN A 84 -29.18 19.33 10.66
C GLN A 84 -30.44 19.54 11.47
N VAL A 85 -30.91 20.77 11.54
CA VAL A 85 -32.21 21.11 12.10
C VAL A 85 -33.09 21.75 11.03
N LYS A 86 -34.34 21.43 11.04
CA LYS A 86 -35.35 22.04 10.18
C LYS A 86 -36.57 22.36 11.02
N VAL A 87 -36.99 23.63 11.05
CA VAL A 87 -38.28 24.04 11.59
C VAL A 87 -39.37 23.51 10.66
N ILE A 88 -40.39 22.87 11.25
CA ILE A 88 -41.50 22.21 10.54
C ILE A 88 -42.75 23.05 10.64
N ASP A 89 -43.04 23.60 11.83
CA ASP A 89 -44.23 24.36 12.14
C ASP A 89 -43.99 25.31 13.31
N GLU A 90 -44.68 26.42 13.30
CA GLU A 90 -44.61 27.42 14.35
C GLU A 90 -46.03 27.92 14.64
N LYS A 91 -46.44 27.77 15.90
CA LYS A 91 -47.73 28.28 16.36
C LYS A 91 -47.58 28.90 17.74
N ASP A 92 -47.93 30.17 17.84
CA ASP A 92 -47.77 31.00 19.05
C ASP A 92 -46.27 31.05 19.45
N ASN A 93 -45.93 30.54 20.64
CA ASN A 93 -44.54 30.44 21.13
C ASN A 93 -43.94 29.04 20.96
N MET A 94 -44.66 28.09 20.34
CA MET A 94 -44.23 26.71 20.16
C MET A 94 -43.69 26.50 18.75
N VAL A 95 -42.45 26.07 18.69
CA VAL A 95 -41.76 25.72 17.44
C VAL A 95 -41.57 24.22 17.37
N GLN A 96 -42.14 23.58 16.34
CA GLN A 96 -41.86 22.18 16.04
C GLN A 96 -40.69 22.10 15.08
N TYR A 97 -39.66 21.33 15.45
CA TYR A 97 -38.50 21.10 14.64
C TYR A 97 -38.18 19.62 14.43
N GLN A 98 -37.45 19.33 13.38
CA GLN A 98 -36.86 18.02 13.13
C GLN A 98 -35.34 18.15 13.17
N ILE A 99 -34.70 17.32 13.98
CA ILE A 99 -33.26 17.15 13.96
C ILE A 99 -32.90 15.86 13.23
N SER A 100 -31.81 15.88 12.49
CA SER A 100 -31.20 14.69 11.91
C SER A 100 -29.69 14.75 12.09
N MET A 101 -29.07 13.59 12.36
CA MET A 101 -27.62 13.47 12.54
C MET A 101 -27.14 12.11 12.06
N ASP A 102 -25.93 12.07 11.51
CA ASP A 102 -25.28 10.81 11.13
C ASP A 102 -24.48 10.29 12.30
N THR A 103 -24.59 8.99 12.57
CA THR A 103 -23.95 8.29 13.70
C THR A 103 -23.42 6.93 13.25
N VAL A 104 -22.66 6.25 14.10
CA VAL A 104 -22.24 4.86 13.87
C VAL A 104 -23.42 3.90 13.69
N ALA A 105 -24.55 4.21 14.30
CA ALA A 105 -25.80 3.45 14.18
C ALA A 105 -26.68 3.89 12.99
N GLY A 106 -26.12 4.62 12.05
CA GLY A 106 -26.84 5.22 10.92
C GLY A 106 -27.41 6.59 11.23
N LYS A 107 -28.44 6.98 10.49
CA LYS A 107 -29.07 8.30 10.64
C LYS A 107 -30.09 8.28 11.77
N VAL A 108 -29.84 9.08 12.80
CA VAL A 108 -30.81 9.40 13.84
C VAL A 108 -31.68 10.55 13.36
N LYS A 109 -32.99 10.43 13.46
CA LYS A 109 -33.94 11.45 13.06
C LYS A 109 -35.15 11.43 13.97
N TYR A 110 -35.46 12.58 14.59
CA TYR A 110 -36.62 12.73 15.42
C TYR A 110 -37.21 14.14 15.33
N LYS A 111 -38.47 14.27 15.72
CA LYS A 111 -39.18 15.54 15.80
C LYS A 111 -39.39 15.89 17.27
N ASN A 112 -39.28 17.17 17.59
CA ASN A 112 -39.52 17.67 18.95
C ASN A 112 -40.14 19.07 18.88
N LYS A 113 -40.60 19.57 20.04
CA LYS A 113 -41.19 20.88 20.21
C LYS A 113 -40.38 21.67 21.23
N ILE A 114 -40.28 22.97 20.99
CA ILE A 114 -39.57 23.94 21.83
C ILE A 114 -40.46 25.15 22.04
N GLU A 115 -40.59 25.60 23.28
CA GLU A 115 -41.31 26.86 23.61
C GLU A 115 -40.25 27.97 23.66
N ILE A 116 -40.48 29.05 22.90
CA ILE A 116 -39.60 30.21 22.83
C ILE A 116 -40.40 31.45 23.20
N LYS A 117 -39.89 32.22 24.18
CA LYS A 117 -40.50 33.48 24.59
C LYS A 117 -39.39 34.50 24.81
N ASN A 118 -39.51 35.69 24.16
CA ASN A 118 -38.51 36.75 24.23
C ASN A 118 -37.08 36.24 23.89
N GLU A 119 -36.95 35.49 22.81
CA GLU A 119 -35.70 34.84 22.35
C GLU A 119 -35.09 33.84 23.30
N GLN A 120 -35.74 33.52 24.42
CA GLN A 120 -35.29 32.54 25.39
C GLN A 120 -36.04 31.22 25.24
N ILE A 121 -35.31 30.11 25.36
CA ILE A 121 -35.82 28.77 25.23
C ILE A 121 -36.27 28.27 26.60
N LYS A 122 -37.52 27.82 26.70
CA LYS A 122 -37.99 27.14 27.90
C LYS A 122 -37.48 25.72 27.91
N PHE A 123 -36.71 25.35 28.93
CA PHE A 123 -36.12 24.05 29.08
C PHE A 123 -37.14 22.95 29.20
N ASN A 124 -36.97 21.86 28.44
CA ASN A 124 -37.51 20.54 28.70
C ASN A 124 -36.45 19.47 28.46
N LYS A 125 -36.56 18.28 29.05
CA LYS A 125 -35.53 17.25 28.99
C LYS A 125 -35.31 16.71 27.58
N GLN A 126 -36.31 16.74 26.71
CA GLN A 126 -36.22 16.32 25.31
C GLN A 126 -35.32 17.27 24.47
N LEU A 127 -35.00 18.47 24.98
CA LEU A 127 -33.97 19.34 24.37
C LEU A 127 -32.58 18.75 24.44
N ILE A 128 -32.32 17.90 25.44
CA ILE A 128 -31.02 17.21 25.55
C ILE A 128 -30.98 16.06 24.54
N PHE A 129 -32.00 15.19 24.57
CA PHE A 129 -32.13 14.08 23.62
C PHE A 129 -33.56 13.55 23.63
N ASP A 130 -33.95 12.89 22.49
CA ASP A 130 -35.29 12.30 22.36
C ASP A 130 -35.60 11.29 23.49
N GLU A 131 -36.76 11.42 24.13
CA GLU A 131 -37.20 10.59 25.26
C GLU A 131 -36.23 10.49 26.45
N PHE A 132 -35.30 11.45 26.58
CA PHE A 132 -34.36 11.49 27.70
C PHE A 132 -35.06 11.68 29.04
N SER A 133 -34.66 10.91 30.05
CA SER A 133 -35.05 11.07 31.46
C SER A 133 -33.83 10.88 32.37
N ASP A 134 -33.89 11.37 33.62
CA ASP A 134 -32.79 11.27 34.58
C ASP A 134 -32.46 9.80 34.98
N LYS A 135 -33.41 8.89 34.81
CA LYS A 135 -33.27 7.47 35.13
C LYS A 135 -32.67 6.65 33.98
N ASN A 136 -32.49 7.28 32.81
CA ASN A 136 -32.09 6.59 31.61
C ASN A 136 -30.68 7.01 31.19
N LYS A 137 -29.95 6.10 30.54
CA LYS A 137 -28.63 6.37 29.92
C LYS A 137 -28.68 6.06 28.44
N VAL A 138 -27.99 6.87 27.65
CA VAL A 138 -27.78 6.58 26.22
C VAL A 138 -26.48 5.79 26.08
N LYS A 139 -26.56 4.65 25.37
CA LYS A 139 -25.40 3.81 25.07
C LYS A 139 -25.28 3.58 23.57
N VAL A 140 -24.03 3.47 23.13
CA VAL A 140 -23.67 3.04 21.77
C VAL A 140 -23.07 1.65 21.86
N ILE A 141 -23.67 0.71 21.16
CA ILE A 141 -23.18 -0.67 21.01
C ILE A 141 -22.68 -0.80 19.58
N THR A 142 -21.38 -1.01 19.38
CA THR A 142 -20.79 -1.16 18.06
C THR A 142 -20.62 -2.64 17.72
N THR A 143 -20.88 -2.98 16.47
CA THR A 143 -20.62 -4.31 15.90
C THR A 143 -19.51 -4.16 14.87
N GLN A 144 -18.38 -4.81 15.11
CA GLN A 144 -17.26 -4.78 14.18
C GLN A 144 -17.51 -5.76 13.02
N PRO A 145 -17.27 -5.36 11.77
CA PRO A 145 -17.34 -6.27 10.64
C PRO A 145 -16.13 -7.22 10.64
N TYR A 146 -16.28 -8.36 9.98
CA TYR A 146 -15.12 -9.17 9.62
C TYR A 146 -14.34 -8.47 8.50
N ARG A 147 -13.00 -8.43 8.65
CA ARG A 147 -12.11 -7.94 7.58
C ARG A 147 -12.01 -8.99 6.49
N GLY A 148 -12.26 -8.63 5.23
CA GLY A 148 -12.20 -9.50 4.06
C GLY A 148 -10.85 -10.25 3.97
N TYR A 149 -10.87 -11.45 3.45
CA TYR A 149 -9.67 -12.26 3.22
C TYR A 149 -8.89 -11.74 2.02
N ILE A 150 -7.59 -12.05 1.99
CA ILE A 150 -6.78 -11.90 0.79
C ILE A 150 -6.37 -13.32 0.38
N LEU A 151 -6.68 -13.68 -0.86
CA LEU A 151 -6.53 -15.02 -1.39
C LEU A 151 -5.56 -15.00 -2.58
N ASP A 152 -4.83 -16.08 -2.79
CA ASP A 152 -4.14 -16.32 -4.04
C ASP A 152 -5.12 -16.73 -5.15
N ARG A 153 -4.63 -16.95 -6.38
CA ARG A 153 -5.45 -17.36 -7.53
C ARG A 153 -6.17 -18.70 -7.33
N ASN A 154 -5.63 -19.58 -6.48
CA ASN A 154 -6.12 -20.92 -6.19
C ASN A 154 -7.02 -20.95 -4.92
N GLY A 155 -7.28 -19.81 -4.29
CA GLY A 155 -8.10 -19.71 -3.08
C GLY A 155 -7.37 -19.99 -1.77
N LYS A 156 -6.02 -20.09 -1.78
CA LYS A 156 -5.22 -20.21 -0.57
C LYS A 156 -5.18 -18.85 0.16
N TYR A 157 -5.33 -18.85 1.47
CA TYR A 157 -5.34 -17.62 2.27
C TYR A 157 -3.95 -17.00 2.38
N LEU A 158 -3.78 -15.78 1.88
CA LEU A 158 -2.59 -14.95 2.05
C LEU A 158 -2.70 -14.04 3.27
N ALA A 159 -3.93 -13.63 3.61
CA ALA A 159 -4.27 -12.95 4.85
C ALA A 159 -5.67 -13.35 5.30
N LYS A 160 -5.80 -13.72 6.58
CA LYS A 160 -7.07 -14.18 7.17
C LYS A 160 -7.21 -13.73 8.62
N GLN A 161 -8.42 -13.82 9.15
CA GLN A 161 -8.64 -13.75 10.60
C GLN A 161 -8.15 -15.05 11.25
N GLY A 162 -7.47 -14.92 12.38
CA GLY A 162 -6.93 -16.03 13.14
C GLY A 162 -6.72 -15.64 14.60
N ASN A 163 -5.94 -16.42 15.32
CA ASN A 163 -5.66 -16.23 16.73
C ASN A 163 -4.20 -15.86 16.97
N ALA A 164 -3.98 -15.02 17.98
CA ALA A 164 -2.70 -14.83 18.65
C ALA A 164 -2.91 -14.99 20.15
N TYR A 165 -1.82 -15.00 20.88
CA TYR A 165 -1.82 -15.29 22.31
C TYR A 165 -1.17 -14.14 23.06
N SER A 166 -1.95 -13.50 23.91
CA SER A 166 -1.51 -12.38 24.74
C SER A 166 -0.99 -12.91 26.07
N PHE A 167 0.32 -12.89 26.24
CA PHE A 167 0.93 -13.08 27.53
C PHE A 167 0.77 -11.83 28.37
N GLY A 168 0.22 -11.99 29.55
CA GLY A 168 -0.01 -10.90 30.46
C GLY A 168 0.16 -11.34 31.92
N LEU A 169 0.10 -10.37 32.81
CA LEU A 169 0.39 -10.52 34.20
C LEU A 169 -0.82 -10.18 35.07
N VAL A 170 -0.99 -10.92 36.17
CA VAL A 170 -1.94 -10.62 37.23
C VAL A 170 -1.16 -10.15 38.45
N ARG A 171 -1.26 -8.83 38.73
CA ARG A 171 -0.42 -8.10 39.67
C ARG A 171 -0.34 -8.77 41.07
N GLY A 172 -1.48 -9.09 41.66
CA GLY A 172 -1.54 -9.68 43.00
C GLY A 172 -1.03 -11.11 43.13
N LYS A 173 -0.55 -11.72 42.03
CA LYS A 173 0.00 -13.09 42.02
C LYS A 173 1.52 -13.14 41.80
N LEU A 174 2.15 -11.98 41.59
CA LEU A 174 3.60 -11.87 41.36
C LEU A 174 4.36 -11.78 42.70
N ASN A 175 5.59 -12.33 42.74
CA ASN A 175 6.45 -12.28 43.92
C ASN A 175 7.45 -11.12 43.90
N GLY A 176 7.17 -10.06 43.16
CA GLY A 176 7.97 -8.82 43.11
C GLY A 176 8.91 -8.71 41.90
N GLU A 177 9.99 -7.94 42.03
CA GLU A 177 10.88 -7.53 40.95
C GLU A 177 11.61 -8.68 40.23
N ASN A 178 11.93 -9.75 40.98
CA ASN A 178 12.60 -10.92 40.38
C ASN A 178 11.73 -11.59 39.30
N ASP A 179 10.41 -11.59 39.46
CA ASP A 179 9.51 -12.13 38.47
C ASP A 179 9.52 -11.28 37.19
N TYR A 180 9.60 -9.94 37.30
CA TYR A 180 9.69 -9.06 36.14
C TYR A 180 10.94 -9.31 35.30
N ALA A 181 12.11 -9.56 35.93
CA ALA A 181 13.36 -9.86 35.23
C ALA A 181 13.26 -11.18 34.46
N GLN A 182 12.69 -12.22 35.06
CA GLN A 182 12.49 -13.52 34.41
C GLN A 182 11.49 -13.40 33.23
N ILE A 183 10.35 -12.72 33.43
CA ILE A 183 9.33 -12.50 32.40
C ILE A 183 9.89 -11.69 31.24
N ALA A 184 10.66 -10.64 31.55
CA ALA A 184 11.31 -9.80 30.54
C ALA A 184 12.25 -10.64 29.64
N LYS A 185 12.99 -11.57 30.22
CA LYS A 185 13.88 -12.51 29.49
C LYS A 185 13.07 -13.45 28.59
N TYR A 186 12.00 -14.08 29.09
CA TYR A 186 11.14 -14.96 28.29
C TYR A 186 10.46 -14.23 27.15
N LEU A 187 9.92 -13.04 27.43
CA LEU A 187 9.14 -12.28 26.47
C LEU A 187 9.98 -11.35 25.60
N GLU A 188 11.32 -11.35 25.74
CA GLU A 188 12.22 -10.43 25.01
C GLU A 188 11.69 -8.99 25.05
N THR A 189 11.57 -8.44 26.26
CA THR A 189 11.07 -7.08 26.52
C THR A 189 11.81 -6.48 27.71
N ASP A 190 11.69 -5.16 27.90
CA ASP A 190 12.37 -4.47 28.99
C ASP A 190 11.62 -4.58 30.30
N VAL A 191 12.35 -4.71 31.40
CA VAL A 191 11.79 -4.73 32.77
C VAL A 191 11.03 -3.45 33.04
N GLU A 192 11.61 -2.29 32.68
CA GLU A 192 11.02 -0.97 32.84
C GLU A 192 9.69 -0.83 32.08
N ALA A 193 9.61 -1.43 30.89
CA ALA A 193 8.39 -1.45 30.08
C ALA A 193 7.28 -2.26 30.78
N ILE A 194 7.62 -3.39 31.42
CA ILE A 194 6.69 -4.17 32.23
C ILE A 194 6.23 -3.36 33.44
N GLN A 195 7.18 -2.83 34.21
CA GLN A 195 6.91 -2.04 35.42
C GLN A 195 6.00 -0.83 35.13
N LYS A 196 6.28 -0.09 34.04
CA LYS A 196 5.47 1.03 33.59
C LYS A 196 4.02 0.63 33.28
N LYS A 197 3.82 -0.53 32.63
CA LYS A 197 2.46 -1.05 32.38
C LYS A 197 1.78 -1.43 33.69
N MET A 198 2.50 -2.09 34.59
CA MET A 198 1.97 -2.59 35.86
C MET A 198 1.68 -1.49 36.89
N SER A 199 2.28 -0.29 36.77
CA SER A 199 2.09 0.84 37.68
C SER A 199 0.90 1.74 37.33
N ALA A 200 0.16 1.46 36.26
CA ALA A 200 -0.97 2.29 35.86
C ALA A 200 -2.08 2.30 36.93
N SER A 201 -2.63 3.46 37.22
CA SER A 201 -3.56 3.69 38.35
C SER A 201 -4.88 2.92 38.31
N TRP A 202 -5.28 2.46 37.11
CA TRP A 202 -6.50 1.68 36.91
C TRP A 202 -6.33 0.17 37.19
N ILE A 203 -5.08 -0.32 37.37
CA ILE A 203 -4.80 -1.75 37.55
C ILE A 203 -5.05 -2.15 38.99
N LYS A 204 -5.94 -3.12 39.16
CA LYS A 204 -6.23 -3.82 40.43
C LYS A 204 -5.38 -5.10 40.50
N ASP A 205 -5.33 -5.70 41.71
CA ASP A 205 -4.53 -6.91 41.96
C ASP A 205 -4.97 -8.13 41.13
N ASP A 206 -6.24 -8.22 40.76
CA ASP A 206 -6.83 -9.27 39.93
C ASP A 206 -6.83 -8.95 38.42
N SER A 207 -6.41 -7.74 38.04
CA SER A 207 -6.41 -7.28 36.66
C SER A 207 -5.40 -8.05 35.81
N PHE A 208 -5.84 -8.51 34.64
CA PHE A 208 -4.93 -9.02 33.60
C PHE A 208 -4.33 -7.84 32.83
N VAL A 209 -3.02 -7.71 32.87
CA VAL A 209 -2.26 -6.67 32.15
C VAL A 209 -1.52 -7.29 30.99
N PRO A 210 -1.91 -7.05 29.72
CA PRO A 210 -1.24 -7.61 28.56
C PRO A 210 0.18 -7.04 28.39
N ILE A 211 1.18 -7.93 28.28
CA ILE A 211 2.58 -7.54 28.09
C ILE A 211 3.02 -7.70 26.64
N LYS A 212 2.86 -8.91 26.07
CA LYS A 212 3.29 -9.23 24.70
C LYS A 212 2.31 -10.18 24.02
N ASN A 213 2.02 -9.91 22.75
CA ASN A 213 1.28 -10.82 21.91
C ASN A 213 2.24 -11.66 21.09
N VAL A 214 1.94 -12.94 20.92
CA VAL A 214 2.79 -13.89 20.21
C VAL A 214 1.98 -14.83 19.33
N SER A 215 2.63 -15.44 18.35
CA SER A 215 2.06 -16.51 17.53
C SER A 215 1.86 -17.80 18.33
N GLU A 216 1.12 -18.75 17.79
CA GLU A 216 0.93 -20.07 18.41
C GLU A 216 2.25 -20.82 18.60
N GLN A 217 3.12 -20.76 17.61
CA GLN A 217 4.45 -21.39 17.68
C GLN A 217 5.26 -20.83 18.84
N VAL A 218 5.38 -19.51 18.96
CA VAL A 218 6.11 -18.85 20.05
C VAL A 218 5.46 -19.13 21.40
N LYS A 219 4.11 -19.13 21.49
CA LYS A 219 3.38 -19.54 22.71
C LYS A 219 3.81 -20.94 23.17
N ASN A 220 3.82 -21.91 22.25
CA ASN A 220 4.18 -23.28 22.58
C ASN A 220 5.64 -23.40 23.06
N GLN A 221 6.57 -22.68 22.41
CA GLN A 221 7.97 -22.61 22.83
C GLN A 221 8.11 -22.02 24.25
N LEU A 222 7.44 -20.89 24.53
CA LEU A 222 7.50 -20.26 25.85
C LEU A 222 6.91 -21.15 26.96
N ILE A 223 5.84 -21.89 26.66
CA ILE A 223 5.25 -22.86 27.60
C ILE A 223 6.26 -24.00 27.88
N GLN A 224 6.90 -24.55 26.86
CA GLN A 224 7.93 -25.60 27.01
C GLN A 224 9.13 -25.09 27.81
N GLN A 225 9.51 -23.83 27.64
CA GLN A 225 10.57 -23.20 28.41
C GLN A 225 10.20 -22.93 29.89
N GLY A 226 8.92 -23.08 30.26
CA GLY A 226 8.47 -22.97 31.63
C GLY A 226 7.99 -21.61 32.09
N ILE A 227 7.62 -20.70 31.18
CA ILE A 227 7.12 -19.35 31.55
C ILE A 227 5.89 -19.40 32.47
N LEU A 228 5.07 -20.44 32.35
CA LEU A 228 3.87 -20.62 33.20
C LEU A 228 4.20 -21.07 34.64
N ASN A 229 5.44 -21.42 34.94
CA ASN A 229 5.89 -21.70 36.30
C ASN A 229 5.98 -20.42 37.15
N ILE A 230 6.02 -19.25 36.51
CA ILE A 230 5.97 -17.95 37.18
C ILE A 230 4.52 -17.64 37.55
N LYS A 231 4.24 -17.58 38.87
CA LYS A 231 2.91 -17.27 39.39
C LYS A 231 2.48 -15.88 38.85
N GLY A 232 1.25 -15.81 38.39
CA GLY A 232 0.70 -14.56 37.86
C GLY A 232 0.85 -14.37 36.34
N VAL A 233 1.64 -15.17 35.65
CA VAL A 233 1.61 -15.21 34.18
C VAL A 233 0.33 -15.88 33.71
N LYS A 234 -0.35 -15.24 32.78
CA LYS A 234 -1.57 -15.73 32.13
C LYS A 234 -1.48 -15.56 30.62
N ILE A 235 -2.19 -16.44 29.89
CA ILE A 235 -2.31 -16.37 28.44
C ILE A 235 -3.79 -16.18 28.08
N ASN A 236 -4.12 -15.15 27.31
CA ASN A 236 -5.43 -14.96 26.72
C ASN A 236 -5.32 -15.14 25.20
N THR A 237 -6.28 -15.86 24.63
CA THR A 237 -6.43 -15.91 23.16
C THR A 237 -7.05 -14.60 22.69
N ILE A 238 -6.46 -13.99 21.67
CA ILE A 238 -6.95 -12.78 21.03
C ILE A 238 -7.16 -13.04 19.54
N SER A 239 -8.21 -12.49 18.99
CA SER A 239 -8.46 -12.52 17.55
C SER A 239 -7.59 -11.48 16.86
N THR A 240 -6.92 -11.85 15.77
CA THR A 240 -6.01 -10.97 15.05
C THR A 240 -5.95 -11.31 13.56
N ARG A 241 -5.40 -10.40 12.76
CA ARG A 241 -5.03 -10.69 11.38
C ARG A 241 -3.79 -11.59 11.35
N VAL A 242 -3.83 -12.64 10.53
CA VAL A 242 -2.73 -13.60 10.36
C VAL A 242 -2.36 -13.71 8.89
N TYR A 243 -1.07 -13.75 8.63
CA TYR A 243 -0.46 -13.91 7.31
C TYR A 243 0.23 -15.29 7.24
N PRO A 244 -0.41 -16.32 6.66
CA PRO A 244 0.11 -17.69 6.71
C PRO A 244 1.48 -17.86 6.04
N TYR A 245 1.79 -17.04 5.05
CA TYR A 245 3.06 -17.08 4.31
C TYR A 245 4.07 -16.02 4.75
N ASP A 246 3.71 -15.19 5.72
CA ASP A 246 4.59 -14.24 6.43
C ASP A 246 5.59 -13.52 5.50
N LYS A 247 6.89 -13.70 5.71
CA LYS A 247 7.98 -13.06 4.95
C LYS A 247 7.85 -13.22 3.43
N ILE A 248 7.32 -14.36 2.96
CA ILE A 248 7.20 -14.69 1.54
C ILE A 248 6.31 -13.70 0.79
N THR A 249 5.30 -13.15 1.47
CA THR A 249 4.30 -12.27 0.87
C THR A 249 4.30 -10.85 1.44
N SER A 250 5.22 -10.54 2.36
CA SER A 250 5.16 -9.32 3.17
C SER A 250 5.09 -8.03 2.35
N HIS A 251 5.94 -7.90 1.33
CA HIS A 251 5.99 -6.70 0.50
C HIS A 251 4.76 -6.52 -0.40
N ILE A 252 4.06 -7.62 -0.75
CA ILE A 252 2.82 -7.57 -1.55
C ILE A 252 1.64 -7.26 -0.65
N ILE A 253 1.44 -8.11 0.36
CA ILE A 253 0.25 -8.07 1.20
C ILE A 253 0.30 -6.87 2.16
N GLY A 254 1.48 -6.57 2.71
CA GLY A 254 1.61 -5.60 3.77
C GLY A 254 1.08 -6.13 5.10
N TYR A 255 0.65 -5.24 5.97
CA TYR A 255 0.16 -5.58 7.31
C TYR A 255 -0.85 -4.56 7.81
N VAL A 256 -1.62 -4.95 8.82
CA VAL A 256 -2.51 -4.07 9.57
C VAL A 256 -1.90 -3.72 10.93
N GLN A 257 -2.27 -2.56 11.45
CA GLN A 257 -1.97 -2.16 12.84
C GLN A 257 -3.17 -1.43 13.44
N ASN A 258 -3.20 -1.35 14.77
CA ASN A 258 -4.17 -0.53 15.46
C ASN A 258 -4.07 0.93 14.99
N VAL A 259 -5.21 1.58 14.89
CA VAL A 259 -5.28 3.01 14.60
C VAL A 259 -4.64 3.81 15.75
N ASN A 260 -3.94 4.87 15.40
CA ASN A 260 -3.40 5.84 16.35
C ASN A 260 -4.25 7.13 16.35
N SER A 261 -3.89 8.09 17.19
CA SER A 261 -4.61 9.37 17.29
C SER A 261 -4.56 10.21 16.02
N GLU A 262 -3.52 10.06 15.19
CA GLU A 262 -3.41 10.74 13.91
C GLU A 262 -4.35 10.10 12.87
N ASP A 263 -4.41 8.77 12.82
CA ASP A 263 -5.36 8.04 11.97
C ASP A 263 -6.79 8.44 12.28
N LEU A 264 -7.16 8.51 13.58
CA LEU A 264 -8.50 8.91 14.01
C LEU A 264 -8.84 10.34 13.57
N LYS A 265 -7.86 11.26 13.58
CA LYS A 265 -8.06 12.63 13.08
C LYS A 265 -8.24 12.65 11.57
N LYS A 266 -7.39 11.92 10.83
CA LYS A 266 -7.39 11.87 9.37
C LYS A 266 -8.64 11.20 8.81
N HIS A 267 -9.13 10.16 9.47
CA HIS A 267 -10.26 9.34 9.04
C HIS A 267 -11.53 9.55 9.91
N LYS A 268 -11.70 10.75 10.47
CA LYS A 268 -12.76 11.08 11.44
C LYS A 268 -14.17 10.71 11.00
N SER A 269 -14.47 10.82 9.69
CA SER A 269 -15.79 10.52 9.12
C SER A 269 -15.95 9.08 8.65
N GLU A 270 -14.92 8.25 8.79
CA GLU A 270 -14.90 6.90 8.23
C GLU A 270 -15.26 5.80 9.23
N GLY A 271 -15.61 6.15 10.47
CA GLY A 271 -16.10 5.20 11.48
C GLY A 271 -15.01 4.39 12.20
N TYR A 272 -13.73 4.82 12.14
CA TYR A 272 -12.69 4.21 12.96
C TYR A 272 -12.85 4.55 14.44
N THR A 273 -12.54 3.57 15.27
CA THR A 273 -12.47 3.69 16.74
C THR A 273 -11.05 3.37 17.21
N SER A 274 -10.75 3.62 18.48
CA SER A 274 -9.44 3.28 19.06
C SER A 274 -9.11 1.78 19.05
N SER A 275 -10.12 0.92 18.87
CA SER A 275 -9.96 -0.54 18.74
C SER A 275 -9.90 -1.02 17.29
N SER A 276 -10.06 -0.12 16.31
CA SER A 276 -10.00 -0.49 14.90
C SER A 276 -8.57 -0.76 14.46
N VAL A 277 -8.42 -1.57 13.40
CA VAL A 277 -7.17 -1.78 12.69
C VAL A 277 -7.23 -1.12 11.31
N ILE A 278 -6.07 -0.71 10.79
CA ILE A 278 -5.93 -0.10 9.47
C ILE A 278 -4.75 -0.71 8.72
N GLY A 279 -4.88 -0.93 7.42
CA GLY A 279 -3.80 -1.37 6.55
C GLY A 279 -2.70 -0.31 6.42
N ARG A 280 -1.44 -0.70 6.67
CA ARG A 280 -0.28 0.21 6.65
C ARG A 280 0.49 0.19 5.34
N SER A 281 0.50 -0.93 4.67
CA SER A 281 1.25 -1.11 3.42
C SER A 281 0.61 -2.18 2.52
N GLY A 282 1.12 -2.34 1.31
CA GLY A 282 0.73 -3.40 0.38
C GLY A 282 -0.76 -3.38 0.01
N ILE A 283 -1.30 -4.55 -0.26
CA ILE A 283 -2.72 -4.76 -0.59
C ILE A 283 -3.63 -4.39 0.58
N GLU A 284 -3.19 -4.65 1.83
CA GLU A 284 -3.94 -4.27 3.04
C GLU A 284 -4.24 -2.76 3.07
N ALA A 285 -3.27 -1.91 2.69
CA ALA A 285 -3.46 -0.46 2.63
C ALA A 285 -4.18 0.00 1.35
N THR A 286 -3.83 -0.59 0.21
CA THR A 286 -4.37 -0.18 -1.09
C THR A 286 -5.88 -0.45 -1.19
N TYR A 287 -6.32 -1.55 -0.62
CA TYR A 287 -7.72 -1.99 -0.61
C TYR A 287 -8.38 -1.86 0.77
N GLU A 288 -7.86 -1.00 1.65
CA GLU A 288 -8.36 -0.82 3.01
C GLU A 288 -9.88 -0.62 3.06
N LYS A 289 -10.42 0.27 2.23
CA LYS A 289 -11.85 0.57 2.19
C LYS A 289 -12.71 -0.65 1.85
N GLN A 290 -12.19 -1.54 1.00
CA GLN A 290 -12.90 -2.74 0.59
C GLN A 290 -12.76 -3.85 1.63
N LEU A 291 -11.54 -4.02 2.18
CA LEU A 291 -11.22 -5.08 3.13
C LEU A 291 -11.85 -4.86 4.51
N ARG A 292 -11.90 -3.61 5.01
CA ARG A 292 -12.32 -3.34 6.39
C ARG A 292 -13.82 -3.52 6.65
N GLY A 293 -14.65 -3.46 5.61
CA GLY A 293 -16.11 -3.46 5.75
C GLY A 293 -16.67 -2.16 6.34
N GLU A 294 -17.91 -2.23 6.83
CA GLU A 294 -18.58 -1.10 7.46
C GLU A 294 -18.99 -1.48 8.89
N VAL A 295 -18.57 -0.69 9.86
CA VAL A 295 -18.97 -0.87 11.25
C VAL A 295 -20.48 -0.66 11.39
N GLY A 296 -21.13 -1.58 12.07
CA GLY A 296 -22.50 -1.45 12.50
C GLY A 296 -22.61 -0.91 13.92
N GLY A 297 -23.79 -0.55 14.33
CA GLY A 297 -24.02 -0.10 15.69
C GLY A 297 -25.48 0.10 16.04
N LYS A 298 -25.74 0.19 17.34
CA LYS A 298 -27.03 0.55 17.91
C LYS A 298 -26.86 1.69 18.88
N ILE A 299 -27.74 2.67 18.81
CA ILE A 299 -27.92 3.66 19.87
C ILE A 299 -29.15 3.20 20.65
N VAL A 300 -28.96 2.94 21.93
CA VAL A 300 -30.00 2.46 22.81
C VAL A 300 -30.14 3.36 24.04
N ILE A 301 -31.37 3.48 24.51
CA ILE A 301 -31.68 4.04 25.83
C ILE A 301 -31.83 2.83 26.77
N VAL A 302 -31.10 2.87 27.89
CA VAL A 302 -31.11 1.80 28.90
C VAL A 302 -31.58 2.34 30.25
N ASP A 303 -32.17 1.51 31.09
CA ASP A 303 -32.51 1.81 32.47
C ASP A 303 -31.29 1.75 33.41
N GLU A 304 -31.53 1.93 34.70
CA GLU A 304 -30.47 1.88 35.73
C GLU A 304 -29.80 0.49 35.83
N ASN A 305 -30.51 -0.57 35.43
CA ASN A 305 -30.06 -1.96 35.41
C ASN A 305 -29.38 -2.35 34.08
N ASN A 306 -29.25 -1.41 33.14
CA ASN A 306 -28.73 -1.59 31.79
C ASN A 306 -29.63 -2.41 30.86
N ASN A 307 -30.92 -2.58 31.18
CA ASN A 307 -31.89 -3.16 30.25
C ASN A 307 -32.22 -2.16 29.15
N ILE A 308 -32.33 -2.62 27.92
CA ILE A 308 -32.67 -1.77 26.77
C ILE A 308 -34.16 -1.41 26.86
N ILE A 309 -34.46 -0.12 27.04
CA ILE A 309 -35.82 0.44 27.00
C ILE A 309 -36.22 0.73 25.55
N LYS A 310 -35.31 1.31 24.78
CA LYS A 310 -35.57 1.73 23.39
C LYS A 310 -34.32 1.63 22.54
N THR A 311 -34.46 1.16 21.30
CA THR A 311 -33.46 1.34 20.24
C THR A 311 -33.80 2.59 19.44
N VAL A 312 -32.92 3.58 19.51
CA VAL A 312 -33.09 4.89 18.83
C VAL A 312 -32.70 4.79 17.35
N ALA A 313 -31.60 4.09 17.06
CA ALA A 313 -31.13 3.81 15.71
C ALA A 313 -30.31 2.52 15.69
N GLN A 314 -30.34 1.85 14.55
CA GLN A 314 -29.54 0.65 14.30
C GLN A 314 -29.07 0.62 12.86
N LYS A 315 -27.79 0.27 12.67
CA LYS A 315 -27.18 -0.06 11.39
C LYS A 315 -26.48 -1.40 11.53
N GLU A 316 -26.78 -2.33 10.66
CA GLU A 316 -26.07 -3.62 10.61
C GLU A 316 -24.63 -3.43 10.14
N ALA A 317 -23.71 -4.21 10.71
CA ALA A 317 -22.34 -4.29 10.19
C ALA A 317 -22.36 -4.95 8.80
N LYS A 318 -21.48 -4.49 7.91
CA LYS A 318 -21.25 -5.15 6.63
C LYS A 318 -19.82 -5.61 6.57
N ASP A 319 -19.63 -6.90 6.41
CA ASP A 319 -18.30 -7.48 6.31
C ASP A 319 -17.53 -6.94 5.12
N GLY A 320 -16.23 -6.92 5.26
CA GLY A 320 -15.30 -6.58 4.18
C GLY A 320 -15.37 -7.60 3.05
N LYS A 321 -15.06 -7.15 1.85
CA LYS A 321 -15.03 -8.01 0.68
C LYS A 321 -13.66 -8.64 0.54
N ASP A 322 -13.64 -9.92 0.19
CA ASP A 322 -12.41 -10.63 -0.13
C ASP A 322 -11.73 -10.07 -1.37
N ILE A 323 -10.42 -10.15 -1.41
CA ILE A 323 -9.59 -9.80 -2.56
C ILE A 323 -8.89 -11.07 -3.04
N ARG A 324 -9.14 -11.46 -4.28
CA ARG A 324 -8.39 -12.53 -4.94
C ARG A 324 -7.27 -11.92 -5.78
N LEU A 325 -6.05 -12.37 -5.54
CA LEU A 325 -4.88 -11.97 -6.28
C LEU A 325 -4.59 -12.96 -7.42
N THR A 326 -3.87 -12.50 -8.43
CA THR A 326 -3.37 -13.34 -9.51
C THR A 326 -2.15 -14.17 -9.12
N ILE A 327 -1.62 -13.95 -7.91
CA ILE A 327 -0.46 -14.65 -7.36
C ILE A 327 -0.71 -16.16 -7.30
N ASP A 328 0.23 -16.94 -7.81
CA ASP A 328 0.39 -18.37 -7.52
C ASP A 328 1.37 -18.49 -6.35
N ILE A 329 0.84 -18.83 -5.17
CA ILE A 329 1.65 -18.81 -3.95
C ILE A 329 2.77 -19.86 -3.96
N ASP A 330 2.62 -20.95 -4.69
CA ASP A 330 3.66 -21.98 -4.79
C ASP A 330 4.85 -21.46 -5.61
N LEU A 331 4.59 -20.77 -6.72
CA LEU A 331 5.62 -20.07 -7.52
C LEU A 331 6.28 -18.93 -6.71
N GLN A 332 5.47 -18.13 -6.03
CA GLN A 332 5.95 -17.06 -5.14
C GLN A 332 6.91 -17.60 -4.08
N GLN A 333 6.54 -18.69 -3.43
CA GLN A 333 7.33 -19.35 -2.39
C GLN A 333 8.62 -19.96 -2.96
N SER A 334 8.55 -20.60 -4.12
CA SER A 334 9.72 -21.15 -4.77
C SER A 334 10.74 -20.07 -5.11
N LEU A 335 10.31 -18.98 -5.76
CA LEU A 335 11.18 -17.84 -6.05
C LEU A 335 11.73 -17.19 -4.78
N TYR A 336 10.91 -17.07 -3.73
CA TYR A 336 11.38 -16.53 -2.45
C TYR A 336 12.48 -17.41 -1.84
N ASN A 337 12.30 -18.73 -1.81
CA ASN A 337 13.24 -19.66 -1.19
C ASN A 337 14.60 -19.64 -1.91
N GLU A 338 14.61 -19.55 -3.25
CA GLU A 338 15.84 -19.46 -4.03
C GLU A 338 16.68 -18.21 -3.70
N TYR A 339 16.02 -17.08 -3.46
CA TYR A 339 16.68 -15.79 -3.30
C TYR A 339 16.58 -15.21 -1.89
N GLN A 340 16.09 -15.95 -0.88
CA GLN A 340 15.81 -15.40 0.46
C GLN A 340 17.01 -14.75 1.15
N ASN A 341 18.22 -15.20 0.81
CA ASN A 341 19.48 -14.68 1.36
C ASN A 341 20.11 -13.58 0.50
N ASP A 342 19.50 -13.26 -0.63
CA ASP A 342 19.96 -12.27 -1.59
C ASP A 342 19.21 -10.96 -1.49
N LYS A 343 19.84 -9.90 -1.97
CA LYS A 343 19.16 -8.65 -2.29
C LYS A 343 18.58 -8.77 -3.69
N SER A 344 17.31 -9.22 -3.82
CA SER A 344 16.74 -9.54 -5.13
C SER A 344 15.33 -9.00 -5.36
N ALA A 345 14.96 -8.92 -6.63
CA ALA A 345 13.59 -8.69 -7.09
C ALA A 345 13.25 -9.68 -8.20
N SER A 346 12.22 -10.52 -7.98
CA SER A 346 11.72 -11.43 -9.00
C SER A 346 10.27 -11.07 -9.34
N VAL A 347 9.96 -11.07 -10.63
CA VAL A 347 8.64 -10.85 -11.20
C VAL A 347 8.31 -12.05 -12.11
N ALA A 348 7.22 -12.72 -11.84
CA ALA A 348 6.65 -13.70 -12.77
C ALA A 348 5.28 -13.21 -13.25
N LEU A 349 5.03 -13.28 -14.55
CA LEU A 349 3.76 -12.89 -15.13
C LEU A 349 3.32 -13.84 -16.25
N ASN A 350 2.01 -13.86 -16.49
CA ASN A 350 1.43 -14.46 -17.68
C ASN A 350 1.54 -13.43 -18.82
N PRO A 351 2.38 -13.67 -19.85
CA PRO A 351 2.58 -12.71 -20.93
C PRO A 351 1.35 -12.48 -21.81
N LYS A 352 0.34 -13.37 -21.75
CA LYS A 352 -0.87 -13.33 -22.57
C LYS A 352 -2.02 -12.54 -21.91
N THR A 353 -2.00 -12.41 -20.58
CA THR A 353 -3.07 -11.76 -19.81
C THR A 353 -2.60 -10.54 -19.03
N GLY A 354 -1.30 -10.47 -18.70
CA GLY A 354 -0.74 -9.47 -17.80
C GLY A 354 -0.91 -9.80 -16.31
N GLU A 355 -1.47 -10.96 -15.96
CA GLU A 355 -1.55 -11.42 -14.59
C GLU A 355 -0.16 -11.58 -13.97
N VAL A 356 0.08 -10.93 -12.81
CA VAL A 356 1.31 -11.10 -12.05
C VAL A 356 1.17 -12.35 -11.17
N LEU A 357 1.93 -13.39 -11.50
CA LEU A 357 1.89 -14.70 -10.86
C LEU A 357 2.78 -14.77 -9.62
N ALA A 358 3.88 -14.03 -9.62
CA ALA A 358 4.73 -13.85 -8.45
C ALA A 358 5.40 -12.46 -8.47
N LEU A 359 5.64 -11.92 -7.27
CA LEU A 359 6.28 -10.61 -7.08
C LEU A 359 7.11 -10.65 -5.79
N VAL A 360 8.37 -11.03 -5.89
CA VAL A 360 9.26 -11.29 -4.77
C VAL A 360 10.21 -10.12 -4.55
N SER A 361 10.48 -9.81 -3.30
CA SER A 361 11.53 -8.90 -2.86
C SER A 361 12.24 -9.51 -1.65
N THR A 362 13.55 -9.68 -1.72
CA THR A 362 14.37 -10.23 -0.65
C THR A 362 15.57 -9.34 -0.32
N PRO A 363 16.08 -9.40 0.93
CA PRO A 363 15.41 -10.01 2.07
C PRO A 363 14.10 -9.31 2.40
N SER A 364 13.30 -9.90 3.29
CA SER A 364 12.00 -9.37 3.67
C SER A 364 11.77 -9.39 5.19
N TYR A 365 10.64 -8.92 5.63
CA TYR A 365 10.25 -8.81 7.04
C TYR A 365 9.00 -9.63 7.34
N SER A 366 8.76 -9.94 8.64
CA SER A 366 7.54 -10.63 9.06
C SER A 366 6.37 -9.67 9.19
N ASN A 367 5.30 -9.85 8.41
CA ASN A 367 4.05 -9.09 8.61
C ASN A 367 3.41 -9.43 9.96
N ASN A 368 3.50 -10.69 10.41
CA ASN A 368 2.93 -11.11 11.69
C ASN A 368 3.58 -10.38 12.86
N ASP A 369 4.90 -10.13 12.82
CA ASP A 369 5.59 -9.36 13.86
C ASP A 369 5.03 -7.92 13.94
N PHE A 370 4.73 -7.29 12.81
CA PHE A 370 4.13 -5.95 12.79
C PHE A 370 2.72 -5.91 13.39
N VAL A 371 1.93 -6.96 13.19
CA VAL A 371 0.58 -7.07 13.77
C VAL A 371 0.64 -7.35 15.26
N LEU A 372 1.56 -8.22 15.70
CA LEU A 372 1.69 -8.62 17.10
C LEU A 372 2.38 -7.57 17.97
N GLY A 373 3.04 -6.61 17.33
CA GLY A 373 3.81 -5.54 17.96
C GLY A 373 5.31 -5.84 17.99
N LEU A 374 6.08 -5.00 17.30
CA LEU A 374 7.54 -5.03 17.31
C LEU A 374 8.07 -4.41 18.59
N SER A 375 9.09 -5.03 19.20
CA SER A 375 9.93 -4.35 20.19
C SER A 375 10.79 -3.27 19.50
N THR A 376 11.25 -2.31 20.30
CA THR A 376 12.16 -1.26 19.81
C THR A 376 13.42 -1.87 19.19
N ASP A 377 13.97 -2.91 19.81
CA ASP A 377 15.19 -3.58 19.32
C ASP A 377 14.96 -4.28 17.98
N LYS A 378 13.85 -5.02 17.82
CA LYS A 378 13.50 -5.63 16.52
C LYS A 378 13.28 -4.57 15.44
N TRP A 379 12.61 -3.46 15.77
CA TRP A 379 12.44 -2.36 14.84
C TRP A 379 13.79 -1.76 14.42
N ASN A 380 14.66 -1.47 15.39
CA ASN A 380 15.99 -0.93 15.13
C ASN A 380 16.86 -1.91 14.31
N ALA A 381 16.79 -3.20 14.60
CA ALA A 381 17.48 -4.23 13.82
C ALA A 381 17.03 -4.22 12.35
N LEU A 382 15.72 -4.21 12.09
CA LEU A 382 15.17 -4.15 10.73
C LEU A 382 15.51 -2.84 10.00
N ASN A 383 15.44 -1.71 10.71
CA ASN A 383 15.66 -0.40 10.11
C ASN A 383 17.13 -0.10 9.81
N ASN A 384 18.05 -0.66 10.59
CA ASN A 384 19.50 -0.47 10.46
C ASN A 384 20.20 -1.62 9.71
N ASP A 385 19.47 -2.64 9.27
CA ASP A 385 20.03 -3.74 8.49
C ASP A 385 20.52 -3.26 7.13
N SER A 386 21.81 -3.44 6.85
CA SER A 386 22.45 -3.07 5.58
C SER A 386 21.84 -3.77 4.37
N ASN A 387 21.17 -4.91 4.56
CA ASN A 387 20.44 -5.62 3.52
C ASN A 387 19.05 -5.03 3.24
N GLN A 388 18.61 -4.04 4.06
CA GLN A 388 17.37 -3.28 3.86
C GLN A 388 16.12 -4.16 3.67
N PRO A 389 15.75 -5.03 4.62
CA PRO A 389 14.61 -5.93 4.48
C PRO A 389 13.26 -5.22 4.36
N LEU A 390 13.17 -3.95 4.78
CA LEU A 390 11.96 -3.13 4.63
C LEU A 390 11.81 -2.53 3.23
N MET A 391 12.87 -2.53 2.41
CA MET A 391 12.83 -2.00 1.06
C MET A 391 12.20 -3.01 0.08
N SER A 392 11.12 -2.60 -0.56
CA SER A 392 10.52 -3.40 -1.64
C SER A 392 11.30 -3.20 -2.95
N ARG A 393 12.18 -4.14 -3.29
CA ARG A 393 13.07 -4.05 -4.44
C ARG A 393 12.34 -4.06 -5.77
N TYR A 394 11.26 -4.79 -5.93
CA TYR A 394 10.48 -4.76 -7.17
C TYR A 394 9.81 -3.39 -7.42
N LYS A 395 9.75 -2.51 -6.41
CA LYS A 395 9.27 -1.12 -6.58
C LYS A 395 10.34 -0.19 -7.13
N GLN A 396 11.60 -0.55 -7.01
CA GLN A 396 12.74 0.28 -7.40
C GLN A 396 13.07 0.17 -8.89
N THR A 397 14.07 0.90 -9.32
CA THR A 397 14.60 0.84 -10.69
C THR A 397 16.09 0.58 -10.66
N TYR A 398 16.56 -0.22 -11.61
CA TYR A 398 17.94 -0.69 -11.67
C TYR A 398 18.48 -0.61 -13.10
N THR A 399 19.79 -0.53 -13.25
CA THR A 399 20.46 -0.62 -14.54
C THR A 399 20.22 -2.01 -15.14
N PRO A 400 19.57 -2.11 -16.31
CA PRO A 400 19.11 -3.39 -16.85
C PRO A 400 20.23 -4.21 -17.51
N GLY A 401 21.35 -3.57 -17.89
CA GLY A 401 22.42 -4.22 -18.62
C GLY A 401 21.92 -4.89 -19.91
N SER A 402 22.51 -6.02 -20.25
CA SER A 402 22.25 -6.72 -21.50
C SER A 402 20.79 -7.17 -21.72
N THR A 403 19.91 -7.06 -20.72
CA THR A 403 18.48 -7.28 -20.94
C THR A 403 17.82 -6.20 -21.80
N MET A 404 18.48 -5.06 -22.04
CA MET A 404 18.04 -4.05 -23.02
C MET A 404 18.27 -4.44 -24.47
N LYS A 405 19.23 -5.33 -24.77
CA LYS A 405 19.65 -5.65 -26.13
C LYS A 405 18.53 -6.14 -27.05
N PRO A 406 17.64 -7.04 -26.64
CA PRO A 406 16.50 -7.45 -27.48
C PRO A 406 15.54 -6.28 -27.78
N ILE A 407 15.40 -5.33 -26.84
CA ILE A 407 14.58 -4.13 -27.04
C ILE A 407 15.25 -3.21 -28.07
N THR A 408 16.55 -2.99 -27.96
CA THR A 408 17.36 -2.23 -28.94
C THR A 408 17.32 -2.87 -30.33
N ALA A 409 17.46 -4.20 -30.38
CA ALA A 409 17.33 -4.98 -31.62
C ALA A 409 15.97 -4.79 -32.28
N ALA A 410 14.88 -4.93 -31.50
CA ALA A 410 13.53 -4.75 -32.00
C ALA A 410 13.32 -3.34 -32.58
N ILE A 411 13.84 -2.31 -31.90
CA ILE A 411 13.79 -0.92 -32.40
C ILE A 411 14.56 -0.80 -33.74
N GLY A 412 15.75 -1.41 -33.81
CA GLY A 412 16.57 -1.38 -35.03
C GLY A 412 15.90 -2.08 -36.22
N LEU A 413 15.23 -3.21 -35.98
CA LEU A 413 14.44 -3.92 -37.00
C LEU A 413 13.24 -3.09 -37.45
N GLU A 414 12.48 -2.50 -36.54
CA GLU A 414 11.34 -1.63 -36.85
C GLU A 414 11.72 -0.39 -37.63
N THR A 415 12.88 0.19 -37.34
CA THR A 415 13.40 1.37 -38.04
C THR A 415 14.22 1.01 -39.29
N LYS A 416 14.38 -0.28 -39.58
CA LYS A 416 15.17 -0.83 -40.70
C LYS A 416 16.64 -0.35 -40.66
N THR A 417 17.17 -0.03 -39.49
CA THR A 417 18.57 0.35 -39.27
C THR A 417 19.45 -0.84 -38.91
N ILE A 418 18.85 -1.96 -38.51
CA ILE A 418 19.51 -3.25 -38.33
C ILE A 418 19.05 -4.21 -39.45
N ASP A 419 20.01 -4.70 -40.20
CA ASP A 419 19.87 -5.89 -41.06
C ASP A 419 20.29 -7.10 -40.21
N PRO A 420 19.40 -8.06 -39.92
CA PRO A 420 19.69 -9.18 -39.03
C PRO A 420 20.81 -10.10 -39.51
N ASP A 421 21.01 -10.19 -40.82
CA ASP A 421 21.98 -11.10 -41.45
C ASP A 421 23.35 -10.44 -41.64
N LYS A 422 23.42 -9.11 -41.49
CA LYS A 422 24.66 -8.36 -41.74
C LYS A 422 25.72 -8.66 -40.70
N ASP A 423 26.87 -9.15 -41.14
CA ASP A 423 28.07 -9.26 -40.32
C ASP A 423 28.73 -7.90 -40.12
N LEU A 424 28.81 -7.41 -38.87
CA LEU A 424 29.51 -6.15 -38.51
C LEU A 424 30.99 -6.36 -38.23
N GLY A 425 31.48 -7.58 -38.28
CA GLY A 425 32.84 -7.99 -37.92
C GLY A 425 33.08 -7.96 -36.39
N ALA A 426 33.66 -9.05 -35.91
CA ALA A 426 33.96 -9.24 -34.48
C ALA A 426 34.96 -8.20 -33.98
N LYS A 427 34.69 -7.60 -32.80
CA LYS A 427 35.57 -6.63 -32.12
C LYS A 427 35.39 -6.76 -30.61
N ASP A 428 36.46 -7.03 -29.89
CA ASP A 428 36.48 -7.07 -28.42
C ASP A 428 36.37 -5.70 -27.78
N LYS A 429 36.83 -4.68 -28.53
CA LYS A 429 36.89 -3.28 -28.07
C LYS A 429 36.55 -2.33 -29.23
N TRP A 430 35.73 -1.31 -28.95
CA TRP A 430 35.33 -0.36 -29.98
C TRP A 430 35.03 1.03 -29.38
N GLN A 431 35.37 2.07 -30.13
CA GLN A 431 34.92 3.44 -29.93
C GLN A 431 34.45 4.02 -31.28
N LYS A 432 33.57 5.01 -31.27
CA LYS A 432 33.06 5.63 -32.48
C LYS A 432 34.21 6.34 -33.25
N ASP A 433 34.89 7.22 -32.55
CA ASP A 433 36.01 8.02 -33.07
C ASP A 433 36.83 8.61 -31.89
N SER A 434 37.84 9.39 -32.20
CA SER A 434 38.76 10.00 -31.22
C SER A 434 38.06 10.98 -30.25
N SER A 435 36.85 11.47 -30.54
CA SER A 435 36.09 12.34 -29.64
C SER A 435 35.70 11.67 -28.34
N TRP A 436 35.71 10.33 -28.30
CA TRP A 436 35.45 9.53 -27.09
C TRP A 436 36.68 9.44 -26.17
N GLY A 437 37.86 9.95 -26.60
CA GLY A 437 39.07 9.92 -25.78
C GLY A 437 39.50 8.51 -25.40
N SER A 438 39.63 8.23 -24.12
CA SER A 438 39.99 6.91 -23.59
C SER A 438 38.78 5.98 -23.39
N TYR A 439 37.56 6.43 -23.67
CA TYR A 439 36.36 5.62 -23.49
C TYR A 439 36.21 4.63 -24.65
N TYR A 440 35.97 3.36 -24.28
CA TYR A 440 35.69 2.27 -25.21
C TYR A 440 34.57 1.40 -24.69
N VAL A 441 33.72 0.90 -25.61
CA VAL A 441 32.82 -0.21 -25.34
C VAL A 441 33.61 -1.51 -25.50
N THR A 442 33.51 -2.39 -24.51
CA THR A 442 34.16 -3.71 -24.52
C THR A 442 33.11 -4.80 -24.47
N THR A 443 33.43 -5.97 -25.03
CA THR A 443 32.59 -7.16 -24.93
C THR A 443 33.44 -8.34 -24.47
N LEU A 444 32.82 -9.28 -23.74
CA LEU A 444 33.49 -10.50 -23.30
C LEU A 444 33.58 -11.53 -24.43
N HIS A 445 32.63 -11.51 -25.34
CA HIS A 445 32.51 -12.45 -26.45
C HIS A 445 32.28 -11.65 -27.75
N ALA A 446 33.17 -11.73 -28.66
CA ALA A 446 33.05 -11.13 -30.00
C ALA A 446 32.78 -12.26 -31.03
N PRO A 447 31.51 -12.57 -31.35
CA PRO A 447 31.15 -13.67 -32.20
C PRO A 447 31.56 -13.43 -33.68
N SER A 448 31.85 -14.50 -34.40
CA SER A 448 32.02 -14.48 -35.83
C SER A 448 31.16 -15.57 -36.48
N PRO A 449 30.26 -15.22 -37.40
CA PRO A 449 29.89 -13.88 -37.84
C PRO A 449 29.24 -13.06 -36.72
N ASN A 450 29.47 -11.72 -36.72
CA ASN A 450 28.89 -10.78 -35.76
C ASN A 450 27.56 -10.22 -36.34
N ASN A 451 26.56 -11.05 -36.48
CA ASN A 451 25.20 -10.72 -36.90
C ASN A 451 24.25 -10.63 -35.72
N LEU A 452 22.99 -10.25 -35.95
CA LEU A 452 22.02 -10.03 -34.87
C LEU A 452 21.83 -11.24 -33.97
N LYS A 453 21.63 -12.43 -34.55
CA LYS A 453 21.45 -13.68 -33.83
C LYS A 453 22.59 -13.93 -32.85
N ASN A 454 23.83 -13.91 -33.35
CA ASN A 454 25.01 -14.18 -32.54
C ASN A 454 25.25 -13.10 -31.49
N ALA A 455 25.00 -11.83 -31.84
CA ALA A 455 25.12 -10.72 -30.89
C ALA A 455 24.13 -10.81 -29.73
N ILE A 456 22.91 -11.33 -29.95
CA ILE A 456 21.93 -11.62 -28.87
C ILE A 456 22.37 -12.85 -28.07
N THR A 457 22.72 -13.93 -28.73
CA THR A 457 23.10 -15.24 -28.15
C THR A 457 24.27 -15.11 -27.18
N TYR A 458 25.35 -14.46 -27.64
CA TYR A 458 26.59 -14.29 -26.87
C TYR A 458 26.71 -12.94 -26.19
N SER A 459 25.66 -12.13 -26.26
CA SER A 459 25.52 -10.86 -25.52
C SER A 459 26.57 -9.82 -25.85
N ASP A 460 26.84 -9.54 -27.14
CA ASP A 460 27.85 -8.59 -27.60
C ASP A 460 27.47 -7.12 -27.35
N ASN A 461 28.23 -6.41 -26.51
CA ASN A 461 28.01 -5.00 -26.22
C ASN A 461 28.38 -4.10 -27.40
N VAL A 462 29.47 -4.43 -28.13
CA VAL A 462 30.00 -3.64 -29.25
C VAL A 462 28.98 -3.59 -30.39
N TYR A 463 28.39 -4.73 -30.73
CA TYR A 463 27.33 -4.80 -31.73
C TYR A 463 26.19 -3.83 -31.39
N PHE A 464 25.70 -3.86 -30.14
CA PHE A 464 24.56 -3.07 -29.72
C PHE A 464 24.89 -1.58 -29.54
N ALA A 465 26.09 -1.22 -29.11
CA ALA A 465 26.52 0.18 -29.06
C ALA A 465 26.61 0.80 -30.48
N ARG A 466 27.17 0.07 -31.46
CA ARG A 466 27.23 0.50 -32.86
C ARG A 466 25.82 0.69 -33.44
N ASN A 467 24.93 -0.28 -33.21
CA ASN A 467 23.58 -0.21 -33.73
C ASN A 467 22.72 0.83 -33.04
N ALA A 468 22.93 1.11 -31.74
CA ALA A 468 22.23 2.20 -31.07
C ALA A 468 22.54 3.58 -31.71
N LEU A 469 23.79 3.78 -32.12
CA LEU A 469 24.15 4.99 -32.86
C LEU A 469 23.53 5.03 -34.26
N ASN A 470 23.46 3.89 -34.96
CA ASN A 470 22.79 3.78 -36.27
C ASN A 470 21.26 4.03 -36.17
N ILE A 471 20.62 3.54 -35.15
CA ILE A 471 19.21 3.81 -34.84
C ILE A 471 19.01 5.30 -34.57
N GLY A 472 19.93 5.89 -33.84
CA GLY A 472 19.95 7.30 -33.48
C GLY A 472 19.03 7.63 -32.31
N LYS A 473 19.36 8.74 -31.66
CA LYS A 473 18.68 9.23 -30.46
C LYS A 473 17.15 9.34 -30.65
N ASP A 474 16.73 9.93 -31.74
CA ASP A 474 15.32 10.28 -31.94
C ASP A 474 14.44 9.03 -32.07
N ASN A 475 14.92 8.01 -32.82
CA ASN A 475 14.21 6.73 -32.93
C ASN A 475 14.22 5.96 -31.62
N LEU A 476 15.37 5.85 -30.92
CA LEU A 476 15.43 5.20 -29.60
C LEU A 476 14.45 5.85 -28.63
N PHE A 477 14.48 7.19 -28.49
CA PHE A 477 13.62 7.90 -27.55
C PHE A 477 12.13 7.85 -27.94
N LYS A 478 11.82 7.82 -29.23
CA LYS A 478 10.45 7.59 -29.72
C LYS A 478 9.92 6.25 -29.27
N TYR A 479 10.69 5.16 -29.43
CA TYR A 479 10.26 3.82 -29.01
C TYR A 479 10.25 3.67 -27.49
N TYR A 480 11.20 4.25 -26.74
CA TYR A 480 11.15 4.25 -25.28
C TYR A 480 9.88 4.94 -24.77
N LYS A 481 9.43 6.02 -25.40
CA LYS A 481 8.13 6.65 -25.08
C LYS A 481 6.95 5.75 -25.44
N ASN A 482 6.98 5.05 -26.59
CA ASN A 482 5.94 4.10 -26.98
C ASN A 482 5.83 2.93 -25.99
N LEU A 483 6.96 2.44 -25.48
CA LEU A 483 7.10 1.44 -24.42
C LEU A 483 6.78 1.98 -23.02
N LYS A 484 6.33 3.25 -22.94
CA LYS A 484 5.95 3.94 -21.70
C LYS A 484 7.09 4.06 -20.67
N ILE A 485 8.35 3.95 -21.08
CA ILE A 485 9.50 4.23 -20.21
C ILE A 485 9.44 5.71 -19.81
N GLY A 486 9.60 6.00 -18.52
CA GLY A 486 9.40 7.35 -17.94
C GLY A 486 7.95 7.69 -17.54
N LYS A 487 6.99 6.79 -17.80
CA LYS A 487 5.60 6.95 -17.40
C LYS A 487 5.26 6.08 -16.19
N LYS A 488 4.17 6.43 -15.49
CA LYS A 488 3.65 5.59 -14.39
C LYS A 488 3.21 4.24 -14.96
N ILE A 489 3.65 3.16 -14.31
CA ILE A 489 3.19 1.81 -14.62
C ILE A 489 1.77 1.66 -14.05
N PRO A 490 0.77 1.23 -14.84
CA PRO A 490 -0.59 1.06 -14.38
C PRO A 490 -0.74 -0.24 -13.58
N PHE A 491 -0.39 -0.17 -12.30
CA PHE A 491 -0.37 -1.31 -11.39
C PHE A 491 -0.97 -0.90 -10.04
N GLU A 492 -1.51 -1.84 -9.26
CA GLU A 492 -2.19 -1.59 -7.99
C GLU A 492 -1.24 -1.00 -6.93
N LEU A 493 -0.01 -1.51 -6.90
CA LEU A 493 1.01 -0.99 -6.00
C LEU A 493 1.80 0.14 -6.68
N SER A 494 2.17 1.15 -5.91
CA SER A 494 2.99 2.24 -6.44
C SER A 494 4.41 1.73 -6.74
N LEU A 495 4.86 1.96 -7.97
CA LEU A 495 6.19 1.59 -8.47
C LEU A 495 6.96 2.81 -8.93
N ASN A 496 8.27 2.78 -8.79
CA ASN A 496 9.15 3.80 -9.36
C ASN A 496 9.12 3.71 -10.88
N ARG A 497 9.15 4.87 -11.54
CA ARG A 497 9.13 4.95 -12.99
C ARG A 497 10.49 4.61 -13.55
N SER A 498 10.56 3.73 -14.54
CA SER A 498 11.76 3.56 -15.33
C SER A 498 12.17 4.87 -16.01
N GLN A 499 13.43 5.02 -16.32
CA GLN A 499 13.96 6.19 -17.05
C GLN A 499 14.95 5.75 -18.14
N TYR A 500 15.15 6.59 -19.14
CA TYR A 500 16.16 6.38 -20.18
C TYR A 500 17.19 7.53 -20.31
N ILE A 501 16.95 8.61 -19.58
CA ILE A 501 17.85 9.76 -19.47
C ILE A 501 17.53 10.55 -18.20
N ASN A 502 18.54 11.13 -17.58
CA ASN A 502 18.37 11.99 -16.41
C ASN A 502 17.67 13.31 -16.79
N LYS A 503 16.90 13.84 -15.85
CA LYS A 503 16.21 15.12 -16.04
C LYS A 503 17.21 16.22 -16.41
N ASN A 504 16.88 17.00 -17.44
CA ASN A 504 17.68 18.13 -17.94
C ASN A 504 19.04 17.77 -18.55
N GLN A 505 19.32 16.50 -18.83
CA GLN A 505 20.54 16.07 -19.50
C GLN A 505 20.35 15.96 -21.00
N LYS A 506 21.38 16.35 -21.77
CA LYS A 506 21.43 16.13 -23.22
C LYS A 506 22.16 14.82 -23.51
N ALA A 507 21.57 14.00 -24.36
CA ALA A 507 22.21 12.78 -24.80
C ALA A 507 23.34 13.10 -25.77
N ASN A 508 24.53 12.56 -25.52
CA ASN A 508 25.66 12.49 -26.45
C ASN A 508 25.77 11.07 -27.02
N ASP A 509 26.71 10.88 -27.96
CA ASP A 509 26.88 9.60 -28.64
C ASP A 509 27.33 8.47 -27.71
N GLN A 510 28.16 8.76 -26.69
CA GLN A 510 28.52 7.76 -25.67
C GLN A 510 27.29 7.26 -24.94
N LEU A 511 26.48 8.17 -24.45
CA LEU A 511 25.23 7.80 -23.71
C LEU A 511 24.27 7.02 -24.61
N ILE A 512 24.16 7.36 -25.90
CA ILE A 512 23.33 6.62 -26.85
C ILE A 512 23.90 5.21 -27.07
N GLY A 513 25.22 5.10 -27.27
CA GLY A 513 25.89 3.81 -27.38
C GLY A 513 25.67 2.92 -26.16
N ASP A 514 25.88 3.48 -24.96
CA ASP A 514 25.70 2.78 -23.68
C ASP A 514 24.24 2.34 -23.47
N SER A 515 23.28 3.19 -23.85
CA SER A 515 21.86 2.86 -23.78
C SER A 515 21.50 1.64 -24.64
N GLY A 516 22.24 1.39 -25.73
CA GLY A 516 22.02 0.28 -26.63
C GLY A 516 22.18 -1.10 -25.99
N TYR A 517 23.05 -1.21 -24.98
CA TYR A 517 23.27 -2.44 -24.22
C TYR A 517 22.88 -2.32 -22.72
N GLY A 518 22.09 -1.29 -22.40
CA GLY A 518 21.44 -1.14 -21.09
C GLY A 518 22.32 -0.57 -19.99
N GLN A 519 23.31 0.26 -20.35
CA GLN A 519 24.16 1.00 -19.45
C GLN A 519 23.84 2.51 -19.54
N GLY A 520 24.70 3.34 -19.00
CA GLY A 520 24.53 4.80 -19.00
C GLY A 520 23.48 5.27 -17.99
N GLN A 521 22.41 5.91 -18.47
CA GLN A 521 21.36 6.49 -17.60
C GLN A 521 20.04 5.75 -17.64
N ILE A 522 20.00 4.61 -18.31
CA ILE A 522 18.82 3.77 -18.38
C ILE A 522 18.63 3.03 -17.05
N LEU A 523 17.44 3.19 -16.45
CA LEU A 523 17.02 2.46 -15.26
C LEU A 523 15.66 1.84 -15.50
N MET A 524 15.52 0.54 -15.26
CA MET A 524 14.29 -0.21 -15.49
C MET A 524 13.70 -0.73 -14.19
N ASN A 525 12.39 -0.57 -14.04
CA ASN A 525 11.65 -1.29 -13.01
C ASN A 525 11.47 -2.75 -13.45
N PRO A 526 11.71 -3.75 -12.56
CA PRO A 526 11.62 -5.17 -12.92
C PRO A 526 10.29 -5.57 -13.55
N LEU A 527 9.15 -5.07 -13.04
CA LEU A 527 7.84 -5.37 -13.63
C LEU A 527 7.66 -4.75 -15.01
N GLN A 528 8.17 -3.54 -15.24
CA GLN A 528 8.10 -2.93 -16.56
C GLN A 528 8.97 -3.68 -17.57
N LEU A 529 10.17 -4.11 -17.17
CA LEU A 529 11.04 -4.91 -18.02
C LEU A 529 10.37 -6.23 -18.41
N ALA A 530 9.83 -6.97 -17.42
CA ALA A 530 9.05 -8.18 -17.65
C ALA A 530 7.86 -7.94 -18.60
N SER A 531 7.11 -6.85 -18.37
CA SER A 531 5.99 -6.49 -19.25
C SER A 531 6.44 -6.20 -20.68
N ILE A 532 7.58 -5.54 -20.90
CA ILE A 532 8.09 -5.28 -22.26
C ILE A 532 8.48 -6.57 -22.95
N TYR A 533 9.12 -7.50 -22.25
CA TYR A 533 9.49 -8.80 -22.81
C TYR A 533 8.27 -9.64 -23.25
N SER A 534 7.11 -9.47 -22.60
CA SER A 534 5.89 -10.16 -23.02
C SER A 534 5.50 -9.88 -24.46
N ALA A 535 5.89 -8.73 -25.02
CA ALA A 535 5.66 -8.39 -26.42
C ALA A 535 6.28 -9.42 -27.39
N PHE A 536 7.41 -10.04 -27.03
CA PHE A 536 8.12 -10.99 -27.90
C PHE A 536 7.43 -12.37 -28.00
N VAL A 537 6.48 -12.65 -27.14
CA VAL A 537 5.64 -13.86 -27.18
C VAL A 537 4.16 -13.55 -27.31
N ASN A 538 3.81 -12.27 -27.56
CA ASN A 538 2.43 -11.77 -27.64
C ASN A 538 2.22 -10.80 -28.82
N ASN A 539 2.72 -11.16 -30.02
CA ASN A 539 2.51 -10.43 -31.27
C ASN A 539 2.78 -8.91 -31.17
N GLY A 540 3.83 -8.54 -30.43
CA GLY A 540 4.24 -7.15 -30.23
C GLY A 540 3.36 -6.34 -29.30
N SER A 541 2.38 -6.96 -28.64
CA SER A 541 1.44 -6.29 -27.73
C SER A 541 1.76 -6.59 -26.28
N ILE A 542 1.41 -5.68 -25.39
CA ILE A 542 1.65 -5.78 -23.94
C ILE A 542 0.33 -5.57 -23.23
N TYR A 543 -0.10 -6.56 -22.45
CA TYR A 543 -1.21 -6.40 -21.53
C TYR A 543 -0.80 -5.62 -20.27
N ARG A 544 -1.76 -4.92 -19.69
CA ARG A 544 -1.57 -4.22 -18.43
C ARG A 544 -1.24 -5.22 -17.32
N PRO A 545 -0.09 -5.07 -16.65
CA PRO A 545 0.19 -5.91 -15.49
C PRO A 545 -0.82 -5.61 -14.38
N HIS A 546 -1.33 -6.66 -13.74
CA HIS A 546 -2.29 -6.52 -12.64
C HIS A 546 -2.09 -7.64 -11.62
N LEU A 547 -2.44 -7.31 -10.37
CA LEU A 547 -2.25 -8.16 -9.21
C LEU A 547 -3.58 -8.66 -8.63
N VAL A 548 -4.67 -7.94 -8.85
CA VAL A 548 -6.01 -8.34 -8.44
C VAL A 548 -6.75 -8.92 -9.63
N GLU A 549 -7.47 -10.03 -9.38
CA GLU A 549 -8.25 -10.70 -10.41
C GLU A 549 -9.22 -9.72 -11.09
N GLN A 550 -9.04 -9.53 -12.38
CA GLN A 550 -9.84 -8.66 -13.24
C GLN A 550 -9.69 -9.09 -14.70
N GLY A 551 -10.55 -8.59 -15.57
CA GLY A 551 -10.44 -8.87 -17.02
C GLY A 551 -9.15 -8.27 -17.62
N GLU A 552 -8.67 -8.91 -18.66
CA GLU A 552 -7.48 -8.48 -19.42
C GLU A 552 -7.67 -7.08 -19.99
N GLN A 553 -6.63 -6.25 -19.89
CA GLN A 553 -6.61 -4.91 -20.44
C GLN A 553 -5.36 -4.68 -21.27
N MET A 554 -5.53 -4.26 -22.52
CA MET A 554 -4.42 -3.89 -23.37
C MET A 554 -3.76 -2.61 -22.86
N TRP A 555 -2.44 -2.64 -22.60
CA TRP A 555 -1.65 -1.46 -22.22
C TRP A 555 -0.96 -0.82 -23.41
N ILE A 556 -0.29 -1.64 -24.23
CA ILE A 556 0.41 -1.19 -25.43
C ILE A 556 0.07 -2.15 -26.56
N GLN A 557 -0.54 -1.62 -27.63
CA GLN A 557 -0.94 -2.42 -28.77
C GLN A 557 0.14 -2.42 -29.84
N ARG A 558 0.61 -3.61 -30.25
CA ARG A 558 1.50 -3.86 -31.40
C ARG A 558 2.64 -2.85 -31.54
N VAL A 559 3.43 -2.67 -30.46
CA VAL A 559 4.60 -1.78 -30.50
C VAL A 559 5.68 -2.29 -31.44
N PHE A 560 5.71 -3.59 -31.68
CA PHE A 560 6.57 -4.28 -32.63
C PHE A 560 5.74 -5.07 -33.64
N SER A 561 6.23 -5.16 -34.88
CA SER A 561 5.60 -5.95 -35.94
C SER A 561 5.78 -7.46 -35.74
N ASP A 562 4.91 -8.28 -36.35
CA ASP A 562 5.00 -9.74 -36.26
C ASP A 562 6.36 -10.27 -36.76
N LYS A 563 6.94 -9.64 -37.81
CA LYS A 563 8.26 -9.97 -38.33
C LYS A 563 9.35 -9.73 -37.28
N THR A 564 9.36 -8.55 -36.64
CA THR A 564 10.30 -8.22 -35.59
C THR A 564 10.16 -9.16 -34.39
N VAL A 565 8.94 -9.43 -33.95
CA VAL A 565 8.65 -10.35 -32.83
C VAL A 565 9.19 -11.76 -33.15
N LYS A 566 8.94 -12.25 -34.37
CA LYS A 566 9.43 -13.56 -34.78
C LYS A 566 10.96 -13.63 -34.71
N THR A 567 11.66 -12.68 -35.32
CA THR A 567 13.12 -12.65 -35.33
C THR A 567 13.70 -12.60 -33.92
N ILE A 568 13.20 -11.66 -33.09
CA ILE A 568 13.72 -11.51 -31.71
C ILE A 568 13.40 -12.75 -30.86
N LYS A 569 12.22 -13.37 -31.01
CA LYS A 569 11.89 -14.60 -30.31
C LYS A 569 12.82 -15.75 -30.67
N GLU A 570 13.10 -15.95 -31.96
CA GLU A 570 14.03 -16.98 -32.45
C GLU A 570 15.45 -16.76 -31.90
N ASP A 571 15.93 -15.52 -31.89
CA ASP A 571 17.23 -15.17 -31.32
C ASP A 571 17.28 -15.41 -29.81
N LEU A 572 16.18 -15.06 -29.06
CA LEU A 572 16.07 -15.33 -27.63
C LEU A 572 15.97 -16.82 -27.29
N ILE A 573 15.36 -17.65 -28.15
CA ILE A 573 15.39 -19.10 -28.02
C ILE A 573 16.83 -19.60 -28.12
N ASN A 574 17.61 -19.04 -29.04
CA ASN A 574 18.97 -19.45 -29.25
C ASN A 574 19.91 -19.10 -28.05
N VAL A 575 19.61 -18.09 -27.26
CA VAL A 575 20.33 -17.79 -25.99
C VAL A 575 20.31 -18.98 -25.03
N ILE A 576 19.23 -19.79 -25.08
CA ILE A 576 19.05 -20.95 -24.20
C ILE A 576 19.41 -22.25 -24.94
N ALA A 577 19.05 -22.39 -26.21
CA ALA A 577 19.23 -23.63 -26.98
C ALA A 577 20.69 -23.86 -27.38
N ASP A 578 21.47 -22.81 -27.68
CA ASP A 578 22.88 -22.95 -28.04
C ASP A 578 23.71 -23.34 -26.80
N GLU A 579 24.55 -24.39 -26.95
CA GLU A 579 25.40 -24.87 -25.84
C GLU A 579 26.33 -23.81 -25.24
N LYS A 580 26.72 -22.80 -26.04
CA LYS A 580 27.53 -21.67 -25.62
C LYS A 580 26.68 -20.42 -25.31
N GLY A 581 25.36 -20.54 -25.42
CA GLY A 581 24.42 -19.46 -25.12
C GLY A 581 24.46 -19.09 -23.65
N THR A 582 24.32 -17.82 -23.35
CA THR A 582 24.49 -17.31 -21.97
C THR A 582 23.41 -17.78 -20.99
N GLY A 583 22.31 -18.36 -21.49
CA GLY A 583 21.22 -18.90 -20.68
C GLY A 583 21.10 -20.45 -20.76
N HIS A 584 22.08 -21.16 -21.33
CA HIS A 584 21.99 -22.58 -21.60
C HIS A 584 21.76 -23.44 -20.35
N ALA A 585 22.18 -23.02 -19.18
CA ALA A 585 22.04 -23.82 -17.94
C ALA A 585 20.59 -24.17 -17.57
N ILE A 586 19.60 -23.49 -18.15
CA ILE A 586 18.18 -23.84 -17.98
C ILE A 586 17.54 -24.47 -19.24
N TYR A 587 18.35 -24.95 -20.18
CA TYR A 587 17.84 -25.61 -21.35
C TYR A 587 16.91 -26.78 -20.96
N HIS A 588 15.83 -26.95 -21.71
CA HIS A 588 14.81 -27.95 -21.47
C HIS A 588 14.47 -28.69 -22.80
N ASP A 589 14.60 -30.01 -22.82
CA ASP A 589 14.40 -30.80 -24.04
C ASP A 589 12.98 -30.76 -24.60
N SER A 590 11.98 -30.65 -23.72
CA SER A 590 10.56 -30.74 -24.08
C SER A 590 9.86 -29.40 -24.28
N ILE A 591 10.46 -28.28 -23.85
CA ILE A 591 9.84 -26.96 -23.88
C ILE A 591 10.83 -25.93 -24.45
N ALA A 592 10.44 -25.26 -25.53
CA ALA A 592 11.23 -24.16 -26.07
C ALA A 592 11.11 -22.94 -25.19
N LEU A 593 12.21 -22.56 -24.54
CA LEU A 593 12.38 -21.40 -23.74
C LEU A 593 13.09 -20.29 -24.52
N ALA A 594 12.66 -19.05 -24.32
CA ALA A 594 13.34 -17.86 -24.83
C ALA A 594 13.83 -17.03 -23.64
N GLY A 595 15.04 -16.51 -23.68
CA GLY A 595 15.57 -15.77 -22.53
C GLY A 595 16.71 -14.82 -22.86
N LYS A 596 17.07 -14.01 -21.88
CA LYS A 596 18.22 -13.11 -21.96
C LYS A 596 18.83 -12.87 -20.58
N THR A 597 20.11 -13.09 -20.48
CA THR A 597 20.93 -12.73 -19.33
C THR A 597 21.34 -11.26 -19.40
N GLY A 598 21.60 -10.68 -18.25
CA GLY A 598 22.12 -9.32 -18.13
C GLY A 598 23.07 -9.20 -16.97
N THR A 599 24.19 -8.56 -17.19
CA THR A 599 25.09 -8.11 -16.15
C THR A 599 25.22 -6.60 -16.28
N ALA A 600 24.97 -5.88 -15.20
CA ALA A 600 25.14 -4.43 -15.16
C ALA A 600 26.19 -4.08 -14.11
N GLU A 601 27.29 -3.49 -14.54
CA GLU A 601 28.30 -2.99 -13.63
C GLU A 601 27.85 -1.70 -12.94
N ILE A 602 27.98 -1.65 -11.62
CA ILE A 602 27.74 -0.47 -10.80
C ILE A 602 29.10 0.06 -10.36
N LYS A 603 29.64 0.99 -11.14
CA LYS A 603 30.97 1.59 -10.97
C LYS A 603 30.89 3.11 -10.93
N GLN A 604 31.78 3.73 -10.18
CA GLN A 604 31.92 5.19 -10.16
C GLN A 604 32.64 5.72 -11.42
N SER A 605 33.55 4.91 -12.00
CA SER A 605 34.28 5.19 -13.25
C SER A 605 34.65 3.89 -13.97
N GLN A 606 35.08 3.99 -15.22
CA GLN A 606 35.48 2.82 -16.00
C GLN A 606 36.73 2.10 -15.40
N SER A 607 37.56 2.80 -14.65
CA SER A 607 38.74 2.26 -13.96
C SER A 607 38.43 1.75 -12.53
N ASP A 608 37.18 1.88 -12.06
CA ASP A 608 36.80 1.41 -10.73
C ASP A 608 36.72 -0.13 -10.72
N THR A 609 37.61 -0.76 -9.95
CA THR A 609 37.64 -2.21 -9.74
C THR A 609 36.87 -2.65 -8.50
N THR A 610 36.38 -1.71 -7.68
CA THR A 610 35.69 -1.96 -6.42
C THR A 610 34.17 -2.03 -6.60
N GLY A 611 33.66 -1.66 -7.77
CA GLY A 611 32.24 -1.69 -8.10
C GLY A 611 31.67 -3.11 -8.05
N THR A 612 30.37 -3.18 -7.84
CA THR A 612 29.61 -4.42 -7.81
C THR A 612 28.87 -4.66 -9.14
N GLU A 613 28.19 -5.79 -9.24
CA GLU A 613 27.41 -6.17 -10.41
C GLU A 613 25.98 -6.53 -10.02
N LEU A 614 25.03 -6.09 -10.86
CA LEU A 614 23.65 -6.60 -10.85
C LEU A 614 23.55 -7.73 -11.86
N GLY A 615 23.12 -8.91 -11.40
CA GLY A 615 22.77 -10.03 -12.27
C GLY A 615 21.30 -9.96 -12.65
N TRP A 616 21.02 -10.14 -13.93
CA TRP A 616 19.64 -10.22 -14.44
C TRP A 616 19.46 -11.48 -15.26
N PHE A 617 18.25 -12.02 -15.16
CA PHE A 617 17.79 -13.03 -16.10
C PHE A 617 16.30 -12.85 -16.38
N THR A 618 15.96 -12.83 -17.65
CA THR A 618 14.57 -12.91 -18.11
C THR A 618 14.42 -14.17 -18.95
N VAL A 619 13.42 -14.99 -18.60
CA VAL A 619 13.07 -16.22 -19.34
C VAL A 619 11.56 -16.27 -19.56
N MET A 620 11.14 -16.83 -20.69
CA MET A 620 9.72 -17.02 -21.01
C MET A 620 9.50 -18.30 -21.78
N THR A 621 8.35 -18.91 -21.54
CA THR A 621 7.86 -20.00 -22.36
C THR A 621 7.42 -19.46 -23.73
N THR A 622 7.70 -20.22 -24.80
CA THR A 622 7.24 -19.86 -26.15
C THR A 622 5.95 -20.61 -26.53
N ASP A 623 5.55 -21.59 -25.74
CA ASP A 623 4.30 -22.33 -25.87
C ASP A 623 3.15 -21.56 -25.19
N SER A 624 1.97 -21.59 -25.81
CA SER A 624 0.76 -20.96 -25.28
C SER A 624 0.03 -21.77 -24.21
N LYS A 625 0.38 -23.04 -24.00
CA LYS A 625 -0.30 -23.91 -23.01
C LYS A 625 0.04 -23.56 -21.57
N GLN A 626 1.28 -23.16 -21.33
CA GLN A 626 1.78 -22.76 -20.03
C GLN A 626 2.50 -21.40 -20.12
N PRO A 627 1.76 -20.30 -20.34
CA PRO A 627 2.36 -19.00 -20.57
C PRO A 627 2.98 -18.47 -19.27
N LEU A 628 4.30 -18.41 -19.23
CA LEU A 628 5.07 -17.88 -18.11
C LEU A 628 6.21 -17.00 -18.61
N LEU A 629 6.44 -15.89 -17.91
CA LEU A 629 7.61 -15.06 -18.04
C LEU A 629 8.13 -14.72 -16.65
N ILE A 630 9.41 -15.01 -16.37
CA ILE A 630 10.09 -14.66 -15.12
C ILE A 630 11.20 -13.68 -15.44
N THR A 631 11.27 -12.58 -14.68
CA THR A 631 12.38 -11.62 -14.69
C THR A 631 12.91 -11.49 -13.28
N THR A 632 14.17 -11.81 -13.06
CA THR A 632 14.84 -11.68 -11.76
C THR A 632 16.06 -10.78 -11.87
N MET A 633 16.26 -9.95 -10.85
CA MET A 633 17.44 -9.14 -10.60
C MET A 633 18.01 -9.49 -9.24
N VAL A 634 19.33 -9.67 -9.17
CA VAL A 634 20.08 -9.90 -7.92
C VAL A 634 21.22 -8.90 -7.83
N GLU A 635 21.36 -8.24 -6.67
CA GLU A 635 22.47 -7.35 -6.36
C GLU A 635 23.71 -8.17 -5.95
N ASP A 636 24.91 -7.61 -6.14
CA ASP A 636 26.18 -8.14 -5.63
C ASP A 636 26.54 -9.55 -6.15
N VAL A 637 26.44 -9.76 -7.47
CA VAL A 637 26.73 -11.07 -8.09
C VAL A 637 28.14 -11.19 -8.68
N LYS A 638 29.02 -10.20 -8.59
CA LYS A 638 30.32 -10.13 -9.24
C LYS A 638 31.17 -11.38 -8.98
N ASP A 639 31.27 -11.81 -7.74
CA ASP A 639 32.09 -12.95 -7.32
C ASP A 639 31.28 -14.25 -7.21
N ARG A 640 30.08 -14.26 -7.77
CA ARG A 640 29.10 -15.36 -7.67
C ARG A 640 28.68 -15.92 -9.03
N GLY A 641 29.45 -15.62 -10.06
CA GLY A 641 29.17 -16.05 -11.44
C GLY A 641 28.32 -15.07 -12.26
N GLY A 642 28.13 -13.83 -11.78
CA GLY A 642 27.38 -12.79 -12.50
C GLY A 642 25.93 -13.21 -12.78
N SER A 643 25.46 -12.99 -14.02
CA SER A 643 24.10 -13.40 -14.42
C SER A 643 23.90 -14.91 -14.47
N GLY A 644 24.97 -15.73 -14.52
CA GLY A 644 24.90 -17.20 -14.44
C GLY A 644 24.27 -17.67 -13.14
N TYR A 645 24.60 -17.01 -12.02
CA TYR A 645 23.97 -17.25 -10.73
C TYR A 645 22.44 -17.10 -10.79
N VAL A 646 21.95 -16.06 -11.47
CA VAL A 646 20.51 -15.83 -11.60
C VAL A 646 19.84 -16.85 -12.50
N VAL A 647 20.53 -17.32 -13.56
CA VAL A 647 20.05 -18.39 -14.44
C VAL A 647 19.85 -19.68 -13.65
N GLU A 648 20.85 -20.12 -12.88
CA GLU A 648 20.81 -21.35 -12.10
C GLU A 648 19.69 -21.35 -11.06
N HIS A 649 19.55 -20.26 -10.30
CA HIS A 649 18.52 -20.10 -9.26
C HIS A 649 17.10 -19.88 -9.84
N THR A 650 16.96 -19.55 -11.11
CA THR A 650 15.64 -19.46 -11.77
C THR A 650 15.11 -20.83 -12.20
N LYS A 651 15.97 -21.86 -12.29
CA LYS A 651 15.61 -23.20 -12.78
C LYS A 651 14.52 -23.87 -11.93
N THR A 652 14.73 -23.99 -10.62
CA THR A 652 13.77 -24.64 -9.71
C THR A 652 12.36 -24.03 -9.77
N PRO A 653 12.17 -22.70 -9.68
CA PRO A 653 10.85 -22.08 -9.83
C PRO A 653 10.22 -22.30 -11.21
N LEU A 654 11.01 -22.27 -12.26
CA LEU A 654 10.55 -22.53 -13.62
C LEU A 654 10.06 -23.97 -13.76
N ASP A 655 10.87 -24.95 -13.36
CA ASP A 655 10.54 -26.38 -13.43
C ASP A 655 9.29 -26.72 -12.60
N LEU A 656 9.17 -26.12 -11.40
CA LEU A 656 7.96 -26.24 -10.55
C LEU A 656 6.70 -25.78 -11.30
N TYR A 657 6.76 -24.66 -11.98
CA TYR A 657 5.60 -24.15 -12.72
C TYR A 657 5.28 -25.00 -13.94
N LEU A 658 6.30 -25.48 -14.67
CA LEU A 658 6.15 -26.29 -15.88
C LEU A 658 5.69 -27.71 -15.58
N SER A 659 5.86 -28.20 -14.35
CA SER A 659 5.41 -29.53 -13.93
C SER A 659 3.93 -29.60 -13.56
N LYS A 660 3.25 -28.48 -13.42
CA LYS A 660 1.80 -28.37 -13.15
C LYS A 660 1.01 -28.61 -14.43
#